data_c3f2a1c58f6edcaabe7a8122fc6964d7
#
_entry.id   c3f2a1c58f6edcaabe7a8122fc6964d7
#
_cell.length_a   1.000
_cell.length_b   1.000
_cell.length_c   1.000
_cell.angle_alpha   90.00
_cell.angle_beta   90.00
_cell.angle_gamma   90.00
#
_symmetry.space_group_name_H-M   'P 1'
#
loop_
_entity.id
_entity.type
_entity.pdbx_description
1 polymer ?
#
loop_
_entity_poly.entity_id
_entity_poly.type
_entity_poly.pdbx_seq_one_letter_code
_entity_poly.pdbx_strand_id
1 'polypeptide(L)'
;MDEKKINDRCKIIKNVFLFAFVAIIVKILYMNVVKYDYYANLADNKTYKEVTIKAARGEIRDRYGRLLAGNENQFTVQISINEFTKNDTTKDKSQANDTSLKIINLLEENNEKYIDEFPIVIKNGKYYFTYDENIKQYKDNNDIPQDLNAKETFYYIVDRLIEDGKLSESDRELKATDLQKKVNAAGYYPPILVSKWTFTEEREKNDWLEKYRVEKWLKENNKKTTNITAEIAFKAVRDYYLIDSNLSDAEARKILIVRDLIKSQGYTKYQPVTIASDISEATIAQVEEYALELPGVSISNEPVRTYPNKTLAAHILGYIGKIPSASESQYLNNEEIKYSKNDMVGLSGVEKSQESKLHGTDGYQKVKVDAVGNITDKLEVVEPVSGDTVYLTLDKDLQEVTESALERAIKAAREGGVYESAYGNVAVSGGAKNAKSGAAIVVDVNSGEVLASASYPSYDPNLFVTGISYDDYQALQPKNTNDLLAPSPLLNLVTQGVFQPGSTFKMITGMAALEHGLNPEYSINDPGVIWMGKKSYGDAVWNKSRSNHGITNLYKAIQESCNIYFYTIGTGENRVGGADPNAKIGPEQVMEYAKLFGLDDYTGLYEDLGVGGESKGKVPSEEAKIDSTKTMLKTYLNKVAKNSFTDITKDKNPEEFSKRIEKIANWCDEENTPTKAEVLSRLEKLKVKEDDLETLADQIVYTYLNFAKWTVSDAFNLAIGQGENAYTPAQVVRYISAIANGGTLNQLYVVQKSISSDYSEVDVKEPKSEKIDFKNSDNLKELIKGMKRVVTEGTGKKVLGDLGVSIAAKTGTAQKSTKIPTDNEYDYLMSHLSAYNVNKAEVLQVYYKLRAEREEELTKAKIEEIKEQIASKDTDEETKEELKKQLEEGVSEKLAETDRINAAYLRKAIKELNHKITDDDIDKFKETYGDFAWAVSFAPADNPEIAICVMIPQGNTSTYALLPMKDIIGQYMGLNSKSSNSTDNKTDEEKDDNLQEDSINFSTQLKK
;
A
#
# COMPACT_ATOMS: atom_id res chain seq x y z
N MET A 1 -7.08 -46.64 -79.88
CA MET A 1 -7.31 -45.36 -79.09
C MET A 1 -6.86 -44.21 -79.94
N ASP A 2 -7.80 -43.33 -80.27
CA ASP A 2 -7.65 -42.31 -81.34
C ASP A 2 -6.51 -41.33 -81.05
N GLU A 3 -5.44 -41.35 -81.85
CA GLU A 3 -4.23 -40.50 -81.77
C GLU A 3 -4.65 -38.99 -81.67
N LYS A 4 -5.76 -38.63 -82.26
CA LYS A 4 -6.33 -37.28 -82.26
C LYS A 4 -6.78 -36.88 -80.84
N LYS A 5 -7.39 -37.81 -80.10
CA LYS A 5 -7.82 -37.58 -78.72
C LYS A 5 -6.65 -37.43 -77.68
N ILE A 6 -5.55 -38.13 -77.95
CA ILE A 6 -4.34 -38.06 -77.18
C ILE A 6 -3.67 -36.69 -77.40
N ASN A 7 -3.59 -36.21 -78.61
CA ASN A 7 -3.00 -34.93 -79.00
C ASN A 7 -3.82 -33.74 -78.45
N ASP A 8 -5.13 -33.86 -78.49
CA ASP A 8 -5.98 -32.83 -77.94
C ASP A 8 -5.89 -32.77 -76.39
N ARG A 9 -5.77 -33.91 -75.69
CA ARG A 9 -5.50 -33.91 -74.22
C ARG A 9 -4.12 -33.35 -73.86
N CYS A 10 -3.08 -33.68 -74.70
CA CYS A 10 -1.74 -33.13 -74.54
C CYS A 10 -1.70 -31.62 -74.78
N LYS A 11 -2.50 -31.06 -75.69
CA LYS A 11 -2.67 -29.59 -75.86
C LYS A 11 -3.34 -28.94 -74.70
N ILE A 12 -4.39 -29.53 -74.11
CA ILE A 12 -5.08 -29.03 -72.93
C ILE A 12 -4.12 -29.00 -71.74
N ILE A 13 -3.39 -30.08 -71.48
CA ILE A 13 -2.40 -30.19 -70.43
C ILE A 13 -1.29 -29.11 -70.58
N LYS A 14 -0.78 -28.94 -71.82
CA LYS A 14 0.23 -27.92 -72.15
C LYS A 14 -0.31 -26.50 -71.89
N ASN A 15 -1.56 -26.22 -72.27
CA ASN A 15 -2.19 -24.92 -72.02
C ASN A 15 -2.44 -24.67 -70.51
N VAL A 16 -2.84 -25.68 -69.74
CA VAL A 16 -2.96 -25.62 -68.30
C VAL A 16 -1.61 -25.29 -67.61
N PHE A 17 -0.53 -26.00 -68.03
CA PHE A 17 0.81 -25.71 -67.56
C PHE A 17 1.29 -24.31 -67.95
N LEU A 18 0.98 -23.86 -69.20
CA LEU A 18 1.36 -22.52 -69.65
C LEU A 18 0.60 -21.44 -68.83
N PHE A 19 -0.68 -21.67 -68.59
CA PHE A 19 -1.47 -20.77 -67.74
C PHE A 19 -0.96 -20.74 -66.32
N ALA A 20 -0.67 -21.88 -65.72
CA ALA A 20 -0.09 -21.94 -64.36
C ALA A 20 1.30 -21.23 -64.31
N PHE A 21 2.10 -21.39 -65.34
CA PHE A 21 3.41 -20.73 -65.44
C PHE A 21 3.28 -19.20 -65.59
N VAL A 22 2.34 -18.71 -66.39
CA VAL A 22 2.03 -17.29 -66.53
C VAL A 22 1.48 -16.73 -65.20
N ALA A 23 0.59 -17.48 -64.55
CA ALA A 23 0.06 -17.06 -63.21
C ALA A 23 1.18 -16.94 -62.18
N ILE A 24 2.17 -17.85 -62.17
CA ILE A 24 3.34 -17.76 -61.29
C ILE A 24 4.18 -16.54 -61.64
N ILE A 25 4.45 -16.27 -62.91
CA ILE A 25 5.20 -15.06 -63.34
C ILE A 25 4.48 -13.78 -62.91
N VAL A 26 3.17 -13.72 -63.16
CA VAL A 26 2.35 -12.53 -62.71
C VAL A 26 2.40 -12.38 -61.18
N LYS A 27 2.32 -13.49 -60.44
CA LYS A 27 2.46 -13.48 -58.97
C LYS A 27 3.83 -12.98 -58.51
N ILE A 28 4.88 -13.45 -59.16
CA ILE A 28 6.26 -13.02 -58.86
C ILE A 28 6.43 -11.55 -59.22
N LEU A 29 5.93 -11.08 -60.39
CA LEU A 29 5.96 -9.64 -60.71
C LEU A 29 5.15 -8.80 -59.72
N TYR A 30 4.00 -9.27 -59.33
CA TYR A 30 3.18 -8.59 -58.29
C TYR A 30 3.94 -8.48 -56.96
N MET A 31 4.62 -9.55 -56.56
CA MET A 31 5.43 -9.54 -55.32
C MET A 31 6.64 -8.61 -55.41
N ASN A 32 7.34 -8.61 -56.59
CA ASN A 32 8.58 -7.85 -56.75
C ASN A 32 8.39 -6.42 -57.24
N VAL A 33 7.20 -6.02 -57.73
CA VAL A 33 6.95 -4.66 -58.25
C VAL A 33 5.88 -3.95 -57.39
N VAL A 34 4.73 -4.58 -57.17
CA VAL A 34 3.59 -3.92 -56.48
C VAL A 34 3.70 -4.02 -54.96
N LYS A 35 4.26 -5.11 -54.48
CA LYS A 35 4.44 -5.40 -53.05
C LYS A 35 5.93 -5.46 -52.63
N TYR A 36 6.81 -4.86 -53.39
CA TYR A 36 8.25 -4.88 -53.13
C TYR A 36 8.59 -4.45 -51.72
N ASP A 37 8.15 -3.24 -51.35
CA ASP A 37 8.44 -2.70 -50.02
C ASP A 37 7.91 -3.57 -48.90
N TYR A 38 6.72 -4.17 -49.08
CA TYR A 38 6.15 -5.06 -48.06
C TYR A 38 7.00 -6.36 -47.91
N TYR A 39 7.41 -6.99 -49.02
CA TYR A 39 8.19 -8.23 -48.91
C TYR A 39 9.66 -7.97 -48.64
N ALA A 40 10.21 -6.82 -49.04
CA ALA A 40 11.54 -6.37 -48.67
C ALA A 40 11.61 -6.12 -47.15
N ASN A 41 10.67 -5.36 -46.61
CA ASN A 41 10.57 -5.15 -45.15
C ASN A 41 10.35 -6.45 -44.38
N LEU A 42 9.54 -7.37 -44.90
CA LEU A 42 9.35 -8.69 -44.28
C LEU A 42 10.63 -9.56 -44.31
N ALA A 43 11.44 -9.47 -45.35
CA ALA A 43 12.72 -10.14 -45.46
C ALA A 43 13.78 -9.49 -44.56
N ASP A 44 13.80 -8.15 -44.51
CA ASP A 44 14.69 -7.39 -43.65
C ASP A 44 14.38 -7.63 -42.19
N ASN A 45 13.13 -7.64 -41.79
CA ASN A 45 12.69 -7.95 -40.42
C ASN A 45 13.00 -9.38 -39.99
N LYS A 46 13.19 -10.31 -40.95
CA LYS A 46 13.63 -11.69 -40.64
C LYS A 46 15.13 -11.82 -40.57
N THR A 47 15.85 -10.98 -41.28
CA THR A 47 17.32 -11.07 -41.49
C THR A 47 18.07 -10.15 -40.52
N TYR A 48 17.47 -9.00 -40.21
CA TYR A 48 18.06 -8.02 -39.28
C TYR A 48 17.26 -7.99 -37.96
N LYS A 49 17.97 -7.92 -36.85
CA LYS A 49 17.43 -7.85 -35.50
C LYS A 49 18.12 -6.71 -34.73
N GLU A 50 17.45 -6.23 -33.75
CA GLU A 50 17.96 -5.21 -32.81
C GLU A 50 18.21 -5.89 -31.46
N VAL A 51 19.47 -5.85 -31.01
CA VAL A 51 19.85 -6.24 -29.66
C VAL A 51 19.80 -5.00 -28.81
N THR A 52 18.90 -4.97 -27.83
CA THR A 52 18.68 -3.80 -26.98
C THR A 52 19.93 -3.45 -26.16
N ILE A 53 20.28 -2.16 -26.12
CA ILE A 53 21.27 -1.58 -25.19
C ILE A 53 20.48 -0.75 -24.19
N LYS A 54 20.49 -1.14 -22.92
CA LYS A 54 19.69 -0.49 -21.90
C LYS A 54 20.14 0.95 -21.64
N ALA A 55 19.17 1.87 -21.58
CA ALA A 55 19.40 3.23 -21.14
C ALA A 55 19.61 3.28 -19.62
N ALA A 56 20.48 4.20 -19.18
CA ALA A 56 20.54 4.53 -17.76
C ALA A 56 19.27 5.30 -17.38
N ARG A 57 18.65 4.89 -16.24
CA ARG A 57 17.50 5.59 -15.70
C ARG A 57 17.92 6.98 -15.21
N GLY A 58 17.06 7.98 -15.37
CA GLY A 58 17.33 9.34 -14.92
C GLY A 58 17.65 9.42 -13.43
N GLU A 59 18.52 10.32 -13.05
CA GLU A 59 18.89 10.50 -11.66
C GLU A 59 17.80 11.26 -10.89
N ILE A 60 17.70 10.99 -9.56
CA ILE A 60 16.89 11.78 -8.64
C ILE A 60 17.84 12.48 -7.67
N ARG A 61 17.74 13.78 -7.60
CA ARG A 61 18.60 14.64 -6.80
C ARG A 61 17.79 15.50 -5.84
N ASP A 62 18.39 15.90 -4.74
CA ASP A 62 17.80 16.87 -3.82
C ASP A 62 17.83 18.30 -4.40
N ARG A 63 17.29 19.26 -3.67
CA ARG A 63 17.20 20.67 -4.07
C ARG A 63 18.57 21.32 -4.38
N TYR A 64 19.66 20.78 -3.82
CA TYR A 64 21.03 21.25 -4.02
C TYR A 64 21.82 20.43 -5.04
N GLY A 65 21.19 19.46 -5.68
CA GLY A 65 21.81 18.60 -6.69
C GLY A 65 22.55 17.39 -6.14
N ARG A 66 22.42 17.07 -4.85
CA ARG A 66 23.02 15.88 -4.23
C ARG A 66 22.23 14.63 -4.61
N LEU A 67 22.94 13.55 -4.93
CA LEU A 67 22.34 12.31 -5.42
C LEU A 67 21.50 11.61 -4.33
N LEU A 68 20.26 11.29 -4.67
CA LEU A 68 19.35 10.48 -3.87
C LEU A 68 19.11 9.09 -4.49
N ALA A 69 18.95 9.02 -5.81
CA ALA A 69 18.91 7.79 -6.58
C ALA A 69 19.61 7.98 -7.92
N GLY A 70 20.41 6.99 -8.32
CA GLY A 70 21.23 7.04 -9.54
C GLY A 70 21.38 5.66 -10.14
N ASN A 71 22.45 5.46 -10.89
CA ASN A 71 22.79 4.17 -11.46
C ASN A 71 24.25 3.87 -11.16
N GLU A 72 24.53 2.59 -10.90
CA GLU A 72 25.87 2.05 -10.87
C GLU A 72 26.04 1.08 -12.03
N ASN A 73 27.19 1.14 -12.69
CA ASN A 73 27.52 0.18 -13.70
C ASN A 73 27.85 -1.13 -12.98
N GLN A 74 27.00 -2.12 -13.15
CA GLN A 74 27.19 -3.44 -12.56
C GLN A 74 27.51 -4.47 -13.63
N PHE A 75 28.41 -5.37 -13.29
CA PHE A 75 28.69 -6.50 -14.14
C PHE A 75 27.63 -7.58 -13.98
N THR A 76 27.16 -8.08 -15.12
CA THR A 76 26.15 -9.12 -15.22
C THR A 76 26.69 -10.34 -15.93
N VAL A 77 26.29 -11.53 -15.48
CA VAL A 77 26.50 -12.77 -16.23
C VAL A 77 25.35 -12.96 -17.17
N GLN A 78 25.65 -13.04 -18.47
CA GLN A 78 24.65 -13.21 -19.52
C GLN A 78 24.92 -14.47 -20.33
N ILE A 79 23.86 -15.06 -20.89
CA ILE A 79 23.96 -16.22 -21.78
C ILE A 79 23.43 -15.85 -23.16
N SER A 80 24.30 -15.93 -24.17
CA SER A 80 23.95 -15.86 -25.59
C SER A 80 23.38 -17.20 -26.04
N ILE A 81 22.09 -17.29 -26.28
CA ILE A 81 21.33 -18.52 -26.49
C ILE A 81 21.89 -19.32 -27.67
N ASN A 82 22.29 -18.62 -28.74
CA ASN A 82 22.77 -19.25 -29.98
C ASN A 82 24.15 -19.93 -29.87
N GLU A 83 24.98 -19.45 -28.93
CA GLU A 83 26.26 -20.07 -28.61
C GLU A 83 26.11 -21.17 -27.57
N PHE A 84 25.09 -21.06 -26.73
CA PHE A 84 24.77 -22.00 -25.67
C PHE A 84 24.08 -23.27 -26.19
N THR A 85 23.18 -23.15 -27.20
CA THR A 85 22.48 -24.28 -27.80
C THR A 85 22.42 -24.15 -29.35
N LYS A 86 23.47 -24.63 -30.06
CA LYS A 86 23.57 -24.39 -31.52
C LYS A 86 22.48 -25.05 -32.34
N ASN A 87 22.16 -26.36 -32.11
CA ASN A 87 21.30 -27.15 -33.00
C ASN A 87 20.23 -28.00 -32.29
N ASP A 88 20.02 -27.86 -30.99
CA ASP A 88 19.06 -28.62 -30.15
C ASP A 88 19.23 -30.18 -30.28
N THR A 89 20.45 -30.63 -30.59
CA THR A 89 20.79 -32.07 -30.61
C THR A 89 20.97 -32.59 -29.18
N THR A 90 20.97 -33.91 -28.99
CA THR A 90 21.26 -34.55 -27.70
C THR A 90 22.59 -34.10 -27.11
N LYS A 91 23.63 -33.94 -27.96
CA LYS A 91 24.94 -33.44 -27.54
C LYS A 91 24.88 -31.98 -27.08
N ASP A 92 24.17 -31.15 -27.83
CA ASP A 92 24.03 -29.73 -27.47
C ASP A 92 23.24 -29.58 -26.17
N LYS A 93 22.20 -30.38 -25.92
CA LYS A 93 21.45 -30.42 -24.66
C LYS A 93 22.34 -30.81 -23.48
N SER A 94 23.17 -31.80 -23.61
CA SER A 94 24.14 -32.25 -22.59
C SER A 94 25.12 -31.13 -22.28
N GLN A 95 25.74 -30.51 -23.27
CA GLN A 95 26.69 -29.42 -23.11
C GLN A 95 26.05 -28.21 -22.41
N ALA A 96 24.84 -27.86 -22.79
CA ALA A 96 24.10 -26.76 -22.16
C ALA A 96 23.70 -27.07 -20.70
N ASN A 97 23.42 -28.34 -20.39
CA ASN A 97 23.17 -28.77 -19.01
C ASN A 97 24.45 -28.67 -18.16
N ASP A 98 25.58 -29.10 -18.68
CA ASP A 98 26.87 -29.02 -18.01
C ASP A 98 27.28 -27.57 -17.78
N THR A 99 27.11 -26.69 -18.77
CA THR A 99 27.36 -25.24 -18.65
C THR A 99 26.43 -24.62 -17.62
N SER A 100 25.12 -24.98 -17.62
CA SER A 100 24.16 -24.48 -16.64
C SER A 100 24.52 -24.81 -15.20
N LEU A 101 24.89 -26.08 -14.97
CA LEU A 101 25.30 -26.54 -13.63
C LEU A 101 26.59 -25.86 -13.19
N LYS A 102 27.56 -25.74 -14.09
CA LYS A 102 28.85 -25.13 -13.79
C LYS A 102 28.73 -23.66 -13.44
N ILE A 103 27.98 -22.88 -14.22
CA ILE A 103 27.83 -21.46 -13.95
C ILE A 103 27.09 -21.20 -12.63
N ILE A 104 26.01 -21.94 -12.32
CA ILE A 104 25.31 -21.77 -11.02
C ILE A 104 26.21 -22.18 -9.87
N ASN A 105 26.96 -23.27 -9.96
CA ASN A 105 27.92 -23.68 -8.92
C ASN A 105 28.99 -22.61 -8.70
N LEU A 106 29.54 -22.02 -9.77
CA LEU A 106 30.52 -20.93 -9.69
C LEU A 106 29.95 -19.71 -8.99
N LEU A 107 28.70 -19.32 -9.29
CA LEU A 107 28.01 -18.22 -8.62
C LEU A 107 27.81 -18.53 -7.13
N GLU A 108 27.39 -19.74 -6.77
CA GLU A 108 27.20 -20.14 -5.36
C GLU A 108 28.52 -20.23 -4.59
N GLU A 109 29.61 -20.72 -5.21
CA GLU A 109 30.95 -20.78 -4.61
C GLU A 109 31.48 -19.39 -4.25
N ASN A 110 31.12 -18.38 -5.03
CA ASN A 110 31.44 -16.98 -4.78
C ASN A 110 30.38 -16.22 -3.93
N ASN A 111 29.35 -16.91 -3.45
CA ASN A 111 28.22 -16.33 -2.74
C ASN A 111 27.44 -15.26 -3.54
N GLU A 112 27.44 -15.37 -4.86
CA GLU A 112 26.67 -14.47 -5.73
C GLU A 112 25.21 -14.86 -5.77
N LYS A 113 24.34 -13.84 -5.88
CA LYS A 113 22.92 -14.05 -6.14
C LYS A 113 22.68 -14.27 -7.62
N TYR A 114 21.79 -15.19 -7.97
CA TYR A 114 21.38 -15.42 -9.35
C TYR A 114 19.86 -15.42 -9.48
N ILE A 115 19.35 -15.22 -10.69
CA ILE A 115 17.92 -15.17 -11.00
C ILE A 115 17.34 -16.57 -10.97
N ASP A 116 16.46 -16.84 -10.01
CA ASP A 116 15.74 -18.10 -9.84
C ASP A 116 14.22 -17.87 -10.02
N GLU A 117 13.76 -17.99 -11.26
CA GLU A 117 12.33 -17.90 -11.61
C GLU A 117 11.72 -19.29 -11.91
N PHE A 118 12.45 -20.37 -11.63
CA PHE A 118 11.94 -21.72 -11.88
C PHE A 118 10.78 -22.04 -10.94
N PRO A 119 9.57 -22.34 -11.47
CA PRO A 119 8.35 -22.34 -10.66
C PRO A 119 8.17 -23.56 -9.77
N ILE A 120 9.20 -24.39 -9.58
CA ILE A 120 9.17 -25.53 -8.68
C ILE A 120 10.31 -25.43 -7.66
N VAL A 121 9.93 -25.37 -6.38
CA VAL A 121 10.87 -25.43 -5.25
C VAL A 121 10.83 -26.78 -4.57
N ILE A 122 11.98 -27.19 -4.00
CA ILE A 122 12.14 -28.45 -3.26
C ILE A 122 12.43 -28.11 -1.81
N LYS A 123 11.50 -28.41 -0.90
CA LYS A 123 11.66 -28.19 0.55
C LYS A 123 11.49 -29.53 1.28
N ASN A 124 12.50 -29.93 2.08
CA ASN A 124 12.48 -31.19 2.83
C ASN A 124 12.12 -32.42 1.98
N GLY A 125 12.62 -32.50 0.74
CA GLY A 125 12.36 -33.58 -0.19
C GLY A 125 10.96 -33.60 -0.81
N LYS A 126 10.17 -32.54 -0.63
CA LYS A 126 8.85 -32.36 -1.25
C LYS A 126 8.89 -31.23 -2.27
N TYR A 127 8.11 -31.38 -3.34
CA TYR A 127 8.05 -30.43 -4.45
C TYR A 127 6.79 -29.55 -4.35
N TYR A 128 6.96 -28.23 -4.56
CA TYR A 128 5.88 -27.27 -4.51
C TYR A 128 5.95 -26.36 -5.74
N PHE A 129 4.79 -26.04 -6.32
CA PHE A 129 4.72 -24.95 -7.29
C PHE A 129 4.71 -23.60 -6.53
N THR A 130 5.55 -22.67 -6.95
CA THR A 130 5.53 -21.30 -6.43
C THR A 130 4.20 -20.61 -6.72
N TYR A 131 3.57 -20.87 -7.85
CA TYR A 131 2.23 -20.39 -8.18
C TYR A 131 1.16 -20.76 -7.14
N ASP A 132 1.13 -22.02 -6.71
CA ASP A 132 0.17 -22.50 -5.71
C ASP A 132 0.44 -21.90 -4.33
N GLU A 133 1.71 -21.77 -3.97
CA GLU A 133 2.12 -21.13 -2.70
C GLU A 133 1.77 -19.62 -2.71
N ASN A 134 1.94 -18.92 -3.84
CA ASN A 134 1.58 -17.51 -3.97
C ASN A 134 0.07 -17.28 -3.80
N ILE A 135 -0.77 -18.12 -4.44
CA ILE A 135 -2.23 -18.07 -4.27
C ILE A 135 -2.60 -18.31 -2.81
N LYS A 136 -2.03 -19.35 -2.20
CA LYS A 136 -2.26 -19.67 -0.81
C LYS A 136 -1.92 -18.50 0.10
N GLN A 137 -0.73 -17.93 -0.09
CA GLN A 137 -0.26 -16.78 0.67
C GLN A 137 -1.13 -15.54 0.44
N TYR A 138 -1.53 -15.27 -0.81
CA TYR A 138 -2.46 -14.17 -1.10
C TYR A 138 -3.76 -14.31 -0.29
N LYS A 139 -4.31 -15.53 -0.23
CA LYS A 139 -5.51 -15.81 0.55
C LYS A 139 -5.25 -15.67 2.06
N ASP A 140 -4.15 -16.23 2.58
CA ASP A 140 -3.79 -16.12 4.01
C ASP A 140 -3.59 -14.64 4.41
N ASN A 141 -2.87 -13.85 3.61
CA ASN A 141 -2.61 -12.43 3.88
C ASN A 141 -3.87 -11.55 3.83
N ASN A 142 -4.91 -12.00 3.16
CA ASN A 142 -6.17 -11.26 3.02
C ASN A 142 -7.33 -11.89 3.81
N ASP A 143 -7.07 -12.86 4.70
CA ASP A 143 -8.10 -13.61 5.43
C ASP A 143 -9.17 -14.21 4.52
N ILE A 144 -8.75 -14.76 3.38
CA ILE A 144 -9.63 -15.39 2.41
C ILE A 144 -9.59 -16.90 2.64
N PRO A 145 -10.74 -17.58 2.71
CA PRO A 145 -10.78 -19.04 2.81
C PRO A 145 -9.99 -19.73 1.69
N GLN A 146 -9.18 -20.74 2.06
CA GLN A 146 -8.27 -21.40 1.11
C GLN A 146 -8.98 -22.22 0.03
N ASP A 147 -10.18 -22.69 0.30
CA ASP A 147 -11.03 -23.51 -0.56
C ASP A 147 -11.78 -22.74 -1.66
N LEU A 148 -11.86 -21.40 -1.56
CA LEU A 148 -12.54 -20.58 -2.56
C LEU A 148 -11.78 -20.57 -3.89
N ASN A 149 -12.48 -20.78 -5.01
CA ASN A 149 -11.93 -20.58 -6.36
C ASN A 149 -11.77 -19.07 -6.69
N ALA A 150 -11.21 -18.75 -7.84
CA ALA A 150 -10.93 -17.37 -8.23
C ALA A 150 -12.18 -16.46 -8.24
N LYS A 151 -13.32 -16.98 -8.74
CA LYS A 151 -14.60 -16.26 -8.77
C LYS A 151 -15.13 -16.00 -7.37
N GLU A 152 -15.16 -17.03 -6.55
CA GLU A 152 -15.61 -16.96 -5.16
C GLU A 152 -14.71 -16.03 -4.34
N THR A 153 -13.39 -16.12 -4.52
CA THR A 153 -12.41 -15.19 -3.92
C THR A 153 -12.70 -13.75 -4.30
N PHE A 154 -12.96 -13.47 -5.58
CA PHE A 154 -13.27 -12.11 -6.03
C PHE A 154 -14.54 -11.56 -5.37
N TYR A 155 -15.62 -12.34 -5.36
CA TYR A 155 -16.87 -11.91 -4.70
C TYR A 155 -16.76 -11.85 -3.19
N TYR A 156 -15.94 -12.69 -2.55
CA TYR A 156 -15.64 -12.58 -1.13
C TYR A 156 -14.98 -11.21 -0.80
N ILE A 157 -14.05 -10.75 -1.66
CA ILE A 157 -13.44 -9.43 -1.53
C ILE A 157 -14.49 -8.33 -1.76
N VAL A 158 -15.33 -8.46 -2.78
CA VAL A 158 -16.42 -7.50 -3.06
C VAL A 158 -17.35 -7.37 -1.86
N ASP A 159 -17.76 -8.49 -1.28
CA ASP A 159 -18.65 -8.50 -0.10
C ASP A 159 -18.01 -7.81 1.11
N ARG A 160 -16.71 -8.04 1.34
CA ARG A 160 -15.95 -7.30 2.37
C ARG A 160 -15.88 -5.80 2.09
N LEU A 161 -15.66 -5.40 0.83
CA LEU A 161 -15.62 -3.98 0.45
C LEU A 161 -16.98 -3.30 0.58
N ILE A 162 -18.08 -4.04 0.38
CA ILE A 162 -19.43 -3.56 0.65
C ILE A 162 -19.64 -3.45 2.17
N GLU A 163 -19.23 -4.45 2.95
CA GLU A 163 -19.27 -4.41 4.41
C GLU A 163 -18.47 -3.24 5.00
N ASP A 164 -17.33 -2.93 4.40
CA ASP A 164 -16.46 -1.80 4.78
C ASP A 164 -16.97 -0.43 4.26
N GLY A 165 -18.08 -0.41 3.50
CA GLY A 165 -18.64 0.81 2.91
C GLY A 165 -17.83 1.42 1.78
N LYS A 166 -16.87 0.68 1.21
CA LYS A 166 -16.02 1.10 0.08
C LYS A 166 -16.68 0.87 -1.28
N LEU A 167 -17.60 -0.09 -1.34
CA LEU A 167 -18.47 -0.37 -2.47
C LEU A 167 -19.94 -0.38 -2.02
N SER A 168 -20.85 -0.14 -2.96
CA SER A 168 -22.29 -0.24 -2.70
C SER A 168 -22.83 -1.61 -3.12
N GLU A 169 -23.94 -2.06 -2.56
CA GLU A 169 -24.63 -3.28 -3.01
C GLU A 169 -24.98 -3.26 -4.52
N SER A 170 -25.32 -2.09 -5.07
CA SER A 170 -25.57 -1.93 -6.50
C SER A 170 -24.33 -2.15 -7.37
N ASP A 171 -23.12 -1.98 -6.82
CA ASP A 171 -21.89 -2.24 -7.54
C ASP A 171 -21.70 -3.73 -7.82
N ARG A 172 -22.22 -4.60 -6.96
CA ARG A 172 -22.17 -6.06 -7.12
C ARG A 172 -22.85 -6.56 -8.40
N GLU A 173 -23.85 -5.83 -8.91
CA GLU A 173 -24.58 -6.18 -10.13
C GLU A 173 -23.88 -5.72 -11.42
N LEU A 174 -22.77 -5.00 -11.31
CA LEU A 174 -22.00 -4.58 -12.46
C LEU A 174 -21.37 -5.78 -13.19
N LYS A 175 -21.08 -5.58 -14.48
CA LYS A 175 -20.27 -6.56 -15.21
C LYS A 175 -18.94 -6.76 -14.50
N ALA A 176 -18.44 -7.99 -14.46
CA ALA A 176 -17.23 -8.37 -13.73
C ALA A 176 -16.02 -7.44 -14.00
N THR A 177 -15.83 -7.00 -15.25
CA THR A 177 -14.77 -6.07 -15.63
C THR A 177 -14.94 -4.66 -15.07
N ASP A 178 -16.19 -4.18 -14.96
CA ASP A 178 -16.47 -2.85 -14.42
C ASP A 178 -16.46 -2.88 -12.89
N LEU A 179 -16.90 -3.99 -12.29
CA LEU A 179 -16.76 -4.25 -10.87
C LEU A 179 -15.28 -4.34 -10.45
N GLN A 180 -14.43 -5.01 -11.25
CA GLN A 180 -12.98 -5.05 -11.01
C GLN A 180 -12.36 -3.65 -10.99
N LYS A 181 -12.77 -2.75 -11.91
CA LYS A 181 -12.29 -1.35 -11.88
C LYS A 181 -12.65 -0.65 -10.59
N LYS A 182 -13.84 -0.91 -10.04
CA LYS A 182 -14.27 -0.34 -8.75
C LYS A 182 -13.52 -0.94 -7.56
N VAL A 183 -13.27 -2.26 -7.57
CA VAL A 183 -12.44 -2.94 -6.58
C VAL A 183 -11.02 -2.36 -6.60
N ASN A 184 -10.46 -2.14 -7.78
CA ASN A 184 -9.13 -1.52 -7.93
C ASN A 184 -9.13 -0.06 -7.46
N ALA A 185 -10.19 0.72 -7.77
CA ALA A 185 -10.35 2.09 -7.29
C ALA A 185 -10.51 2.18 -5.75
N ALA A 186 -11.01 1.11 -5.12
CA ALA A 186 -11.07 0.97 -3.67
C ALA A 186 -9.72 0.55 -3.03
N GLY A 187 -8.65 0.43 -3.84
CA GLY A 187 -7.30 0.09 -3.41
C GLY A 187 -7.00 -1.41 -3.30
N TYR A 188 -7.86 -2.28 -3.87
CA TYR A 188 -7.67 -3.73 -3.86
C TYR A 188 -7.38 -4.24 -5.27
N TYR A 189 -6.30 -5.01 -5.40
CA TYR A 189 -5.83 -5.55 -6.68
C TYR A 189 -5.73 -7.08 -6.61
N PRO A 190 -6.86 -7.80 -6.59
CA PRO A 190 -6.83 -9.25 -6.53
C PRO A 190 -6.17 -9.84 -7.78
N PRO A 191 -5.28 -10.85 -7.64
CA PRO A 191 -4.60 -11.49 -8.78
C PRO A 191 -5.58 -12.42 -9.51
N ILE A 192 -6.69 -11.87 -10.01
CA ILE A 192 -7.78 -12.61 -10.63
C ILE A 192 -8.14 -12.01 -11.99
N LEU A 193 -8.15 -12.85 -13.00
CA LEU A 193 -8.63 -12.52 -14.34
C LEU A 193 -10.14 -12.76 -14.39
N VAL A 194 -10.94 -11.71 -14.12
CA VAL A 194 -12.41 -11.80 -14.08
C VAL A 194 -13.04 -12.17 -15.43
N SER A 195 -12.31 -11.98 -16.54
CA SER A 195 -12.76 -12.40 -17.87
C SER A 195 -12.78 -13.92 -18.05
N LYS A 196 -12.00 -14.66 -17.26
CA LYS A 196 -11.87 -16.12 -17.30
C LYS A 196 -12.15 -16.78 -15.94
N TRP A 197 -12.34 -16.00 -14.91
CA TRP A 197 -12.51 -16.46 -13.53
C TRP A 197 -11.41 -17.43 -13.07
N THR A 198 -10.16 -17.04 -13.31
CA THR A 198 -8.98 -17.79 -12.90
C THR A 198 -8.00 -16.88 -12.18
N PHE A 199 -7.22 -17.41 -11.26
CA PHE A 199 -6.07 -16.69 -10.72
C PHE A 199 -5.03 -16.48 -11.82
N THR A 200 -4.30 -15.36 -11.74
CA THR A 200 -3.21 -15.08 -12.69
C THR A 200 -2.16 -16.18 -12.64
N GLU A 201 -1.82 -16.63 -11.43
CA GLU A 201 -0.86 -17.70 -11.14
C GLU A 201 -1.32 -19.06 -11.70
N GLU A 202 -2.62 -19.38 -11.64
CA GLU A 202 -3.16 -20.62 -12.25
C GLU A 202 -3.01 -20.60 -13.76
N ARG A 203 -3.27 -19.47 -14.39
CA ARG A 203 -3.05 -19.31 -15.84
C ARG A 203 -1.57 -19.48 -16.17
N GLU A 204 -0.69 -18.82 -15.46
CA GLU A 204 0.76 -18.88 -15.67
C GLU A 204 1.29 -20.31 -15.47
N LYS A 205 0.80 -21.01 -14.43
CA LYS A 205 1.10 -22.43 -14.21
C LYS A 205 0.67 -23.30 -15.40
N ASN A 206 -0.55 -23.09 -15.91
CA ASN A 206 -1.07 -23.86 -17.05
C ASN A 206 -0.28 -23.55 -18.33
N ASP A 207 0.02 -22.28 -18.61
CA ASP A 207 0.84 -21.84 -19.75
C ASP A 207 2.24 -22.46 -19.66
N TRP A 208 2.84 -22.53 -18.47
CA TRP A 208 4.13 -23.17 -18.22
C TRP A 208 4.08 -24.70 -18.43
N LEU A 209 3.04 -25.38 -17.92
CA LEU A 209 2.83 -26.81 -18.14
C LEU A 209 2.66 -27.14 -19.63
N GLU A 210 1.93 -26.31 -20.38
CA GLU A 210 1.77 -26.43 -21.83
C GLU A 210 3.08 -26.20 -22.59
N LYS A 211 3.85 -25.16 -22.20
CA LYS A 211 5.19 -24.84 -22.72
C LYS A 211 6.12 -26.05 -22.72
N TYR A 212 6.05 -26.88 -21.67
CA TYR A 212 6.84 -28.11 -21.52
C TYR A 212 6.12 -29.37 -21.97
N ARG A 213 4.87 -29.24 -22.45
CA ARG A 213 4.06 -30.38 -22.94
C ARG A 213 3.94 -31.50 -21.91
N VAL A 214 3.76 -31.16 -20.63
CA VAL A 214 3.74 -32.09 -19.49
C VAL A 214 2.64 -33.12 -19.66
N GLU A 215 1.44 -32.75 -20.13
CA GLU A 215 0.35 -33.69 -20.42
C GLU A 215 0.72 -34.73 -21.49
N LYS A 216 1.48 -34.33 -22.54
CA LYS A 216 1.97 -35.25 -23.57
C LYS A 216 2.95 -36.25 -22.96
N TRP A 217 3.88 -35.78 -22.13
CA TRP A 217 4.83 -36.61 -21.40
C TRP A 217 4.11 -37.65 -20.51
N LEU A 218 3.02 -37.26 -19.82
CA LEU A 218 2.20 -38.17 -19.02
C LEU A 218 1.59 -39.29 -19.85
N LYS A 219 1.03 -38.96 -21.04
CA LYS A 219 0.47 -39.96 -21.98
C LYS A 219 1.51 -40.93 -22.48
N GLU A 220 2.70 -40.43 -22.84
CA GLU A 220 3.83 -41.23 -23.33
C GLU A 220 4.39 -42.19 -22.26
N ASN A 221 4.32 -41.76 -20.97
CA ASN A 221 4.75 -42.58 -19.82
C ASN A 221 3.64 -43.40 -19.19
N ASN A 222 2.49 -43.59 -19.84
CA ASN A 222 1.33 -44.39 -19.40
C ASN A 222 0.81 -43.99 -17.99
N LYS A 223 0.98 -42.72 -17.60
CA LYS A 223 0.48 -42.20 -16.31
C LYS A 223 -0.95 -41.65 -16.50
N LYS A 224 -1.93 -42.32 -15.89
CA LYS A 224 -3.33 -41.91 -15.89
C LYS A 224 -3.58 -41.02 -14.68
N THR A 225 -3.29 -39.72 -14.76
CA THR A 225 -3.66 -38.74 -13.75
C THR A 225 -4.11 -37.45 -14.43
N THR A 226 -5.15 -36.84 -13.89
CA THR A 226 -5.63 -35.52 -14.26
C THR A 226 -5.01 -34.43 -13.39
N ASN A 227 -4.45 -34.80 -12.21
CA ASN A 227 -3.81 -33.86 -11.31
C ASN A 227 -2.29 -33.86 -11.52
N ILE A 228 -1.75 -32.78 -12.08
CA ILE A 228 -0.31 -32.60 -12.34
C ILE A 228 0.34 -31.96 -11.10
N THR A 229 1.00 -32.79 -10.28
CA THR A 229 1.76 -32.31 -9.12
C THR A 229 3.09 -31.69 -9.54
N ALA A 230 3.68 -30.85 -8.67
CA ALA A 230 5.00 -30.25 -8.91
C ALA A 230 6.10 -31.32 -9.13
N GLU A 231 6.04 -32.46 -8.44
CA GLU A 231 6.97 -33.57 -8.63
C GLU A 231 6.86 -34.17 -10.03
N ILE A 232 5.63 -34.40 -10.52
CA ILE A 232 5.38 -34.90 -11.88
C ILE A 232 5.93 -33.92 -12.92
N ALA A 233 5.63 -32.64 -12.76
CA ALA A 233 6.09 -31.59 -13.67
C ALA A 233 7.62 -31.48 -13.67
N PHE A 234 8.25 -31.53 -12.50
CA PHE A 234 9.71 -31.53 -12.37
C PHE A 234 10.35 -32.68 -13.14
N LYS A 235 9.86 -33.92 -12.98
CA LYS A 235 10.35 -35.09 -13.70
C LYS A 235 10.15 -34.96 -15.21
N ALA A 236 9.01 -34.46 -15.66
CA ALA A 236 8.73 -34.24 -17.06
C ALA A 236 9.70 -33.23 -17.70
N VAL A 237 10.02 -32.14 -17.01
CA VAL A 237 10.92 -31.09 -17.47
C VAL A 237 12.38 -31.57 -17.43
N ARG A 238 12.75 -32.36 -16.41
CA ARG A 238 14.05 -33.02 -16.33
C ARG A 238 14.29 -33.92 -17.56
N ASP A 239 13.29 -34.77 -17.91
CA ASP A 239 13.35 -35.64 -19.11
C ASP A 239 13.35 -34.81 -20.42
N TYR A 240 12.60 -33.71 -20.47
CA TYR A 240 12.56 -32.80 -21.62
C TYR A 240 13.95 -32.26 -22.00
N TYR A 241 14.76 -31.96 -20.97
CA TYR A 241 16.15 -31.49 -21.20
C TYR A 241 17.19 -32.57 -21.17
N LEU A 242 16.80 -33.85 -21.07
CA LEU A 242 17.71 -35.00 -21.00
C LEU A 242 18.77 -34.86 -19.88
N ILE A 243 18.37 -34.39 -18.73
CA ILE A 243 19.26 -34.22 -17.57
C ILE A 243 19.60 -35.61 -17.01
N ASP A 244 20.90 -35.86 -16.76
CA ASP A 244 21.41 -37.16 -16.29
C ASP A 244 20.66 -37.59 -15.00
N SER A 245 20.20 -38.82 -14.99
CA SER A 245 19.49 -39.43 -13.89
C SER A 245 20.35 -39.64 -12.62
N ASN A 246 21.67 -39.64 -12.77
CA ASN A 246 22.62 -39.75 -11.66
C ASN A 246 22.78 -38.45 -10.87
N LEU A 247 22.42 -37.29 -11.44
CA LEU A 247 22.42 -36.02 -10.73
C LEU A 247 21.32 -35.99 -9.67
N SER A 248 21.59 -35.37 -8.52
CA SER A 248 20.59 -35.12 -7.50
C SER A 248 19.50 -34.16 -8.02
N ASP A 249 18.35 -34.17 -7.40
CA ASP A 249 17.27 -33.24 -7.76
C ASP A 249 17.64 -31.77 -7.50
N ALA A 250 18.54 -31.51 -6.55
CA ALA A 250 19.09 -30.18 -6.32
C ALA A 250 19.97 -29.71 -7.49
N GLU A 251 20.86 -30.56 -7.98
CA GLU A 251 21.70 -30.28 -9.17
C GLU A 251 20.86 -30.17 -10.43
N ALA A 252 19.87 -31.05 -10.60
CA ALA A 252 18.92 -30.96 -11.69
C ALA A 252 18.13 -29.64 -11.68
N ARG A 253 17.73 -29.17 -10.51
CA ARG A 253 17.04 -27.89 -10.36
C ARG A 253 17.93 -26.70 -10.77
N LYS A 254 19.21 -26.69 -10.41
CA LYS A 254 20.18 -25.67 -10.87
C LYS A 254 20.23 -25.57 -12.39
N ILE A 255 20.26 -26.70 -13.07
CA ILE A 255 20.20 -26.77 -14.53
C ILE A 255 18.88 -26.19 -15.04
N LEU A 256 17.76 -26.57 -14.41
CA LEU A 256 16.41 -26.16 -14.83
C LEU A 256 16.18 -24.66 -14.67
N ILE A 257 16.76 -24.02 -13.67
CA ILE A 257 16.72 -22.56 -13.50
C ILE A 257 17.21 -21.86 -14.76
N VAL A 258 18.42 -22.18 -15.21
CA VAL A 258 19.03 -21.59 -16.42
C VAL A 258 18.23 -21.95 -17.67
N ARG A 259 17.86 -23.24 -17.82
CA ARG A 259 17.13 -23.73 -19.00
C ARG A 259 15.75 -23.11 -19.15
N ASP A 260 15.05 -22.84 -18.05
CA ASP A 260 13.72 -22.21 -18.07
C ASP A 260 13.80 -20.72 -18.39
N LEU A 261 14.75 -19.99 -17.80
CA LEU A 261 15.04 -18.58 -18.14
C LEU A 261 15.28 -18.42 -19.65
N ILE A 262 16.13 -19.26 -20.23
CA ILE A 262 16.40 -19.25 -21.66
C ILE A 262 15.15 -19.57 -22.48
N LYS A 263 14.35 -20.56 -22.07
CA LYS A 263 13.14 -20.95 -22.81
C LYS A 263 12.06 -19.87 -22.72
N SER A 264 12.04 -19.07 -21.67
CA SER A 264 11.09 -17.96 -21.47
C SER A 264 11.28 -16.83 -22.48
N GLN A 265 12.49 -16.69 -23.08
CA GLN A 265 12.76 -15.72 -24.16
C GLN A 265 11.99 -15.99 -25.46
N GLY A 266 11.49 -17.20 -25.66
CA GLY A 266 10.66 -17.54 -26.81
C GLY A 266 11.34 -17.27 -28.17
N TYR A 267 10.81 -16.30 -28.93
CA TYR A 267 11.34 -15.94 -30.28
C TYR A 267 12.46 -14.89 -30.26
N THR A 268 12.80 -14.33 -29.09
CA THR A 268 13.87 -13.31 -28.95
C THR A 268 15.25 -13.91 -28.66
N LYS A 269 15.55 -15.07 -29.23
CA LYS A 269 16.80 -15.82 -29.01
C LYS A 269 18.09 -15.07 -29.36
N TYR A 270 17.97 -13.98 -30.10
CA TYR A 270 19.10 -13.08 -30.42
C TYR A 270 19.48 -12.16 -29.27
N GLN A 271 18.62 -12.00 -28.28
CA GLN A 271 18.93 -11.26 -27.07
C GLN A 271 19.59 -12.15 -26.03
N PRO A 272 20.65 -11.69 -25.34
CA PRO A 272 21.24 -12.40 -24.23
C PRO A 272 20.25 -12.51 -23.06
N VAL A 273 20.44 -13.52 -22.22
CA VAL A 273 19.66 -13.74 -20.99
C VAL A 273 20.56 -13.47 -19.80
N THR A 274 20.19 -12.53 -18.95
CA THR A 274 20.90 -12.25 -17.69
C THR A 274 20.61 -13.35 -16.68
N ILE A 275 21.66 -13.92 -16.07
CA ILE A 275 21.61 -14.99 -15.07
C ILE A 275 21.92 -14.43 -13.67
N ALA A 276 22.87 -13.50 -13.56
CA ALA A 276 23.25 -12.87 -12.33
C ALA A 276 23.65 -11.41 -12.58
N SER A 277 23.38 -10.54 -11.60
CA SER A 277 23.76 -9.12 -11.62
C SER A 277 24.52 -8.79 -10.34
N ASP A 278 25.29 -7.70 -10.36
CA ASP A 278 26.09 -7.23 -9.23
C ASP A 278 27.13 -8.28 -8.76
N ILE A 279 27.83 -8.86 -9.75
CA ILE A 279 28.84 -9.88 -9.49
C ILE A 279 30.18 -9.24 -9.12
N SER A 280 30.93 -9.92 -8.25
CA SER A 280 32.25 -9.47 -7.78
C SER A 280 33.32 -9.60 -8.85
N GLU A 281 34.41 -8.83 -8.72
CA GLU A 281 35.59 -8.95 -9.59
C GLU A 281 36.17 -10.37 -9.58
N ALA A 282 36.08 -11.10 -8.46
CA ALA A 282 36.51 -12.50 -8.38
C ALA A 282 35.68 -13.40 -9.28
N THR A 283 34.37 -13.19 -9.32
CA THR A 283 33.46 -13.93 -10.21
C THR A 283 33.71 -13.60 -11.67
N ILE A 284 33.94 -12.31 -11.99
CA ILE A 284 34.31 -11.86 -13.35
C ILE A 284 35.56 -12.61 -13.81
N ALA A 285 36.64 -12.59 -13.00
CA ALA A 285 37.90 -13.25 -13.32
C ALA A 285 37.70 -14.75 -13.56
N GLN A 286 36.90 -15.43 -12.75
CA GLN A 286 36.62 -16.86 -12.91
C GLN A 286 35.78 -17.16 -14.14
N VAL A 287 34.74 -16.38 -14.42
CA VAL A 287 33.94 -16.57 -15.64
C VAL A 287 34.80 -16.40 -16.90
N GLU A 288 35.68 -15.40 -16.91
CA GLU A 288 36.62 -15.17 -18.03
C GLU A 288 37.67 -16.30 -18.12
N GLU A 289 38.19 -16.79 -17.00
CA GLU A 289 39.14 -17.92 -16.95
C GLU A 289 38.52 -19.20 -17.54
N TYR A 290 37.25 -19.47 -17.19
CA TYR A 290 36.50 -20.63 -17.70
C TYR A 290 35.73 -20.38 -18.98
N ALA A 291 35.97 -19.28 -19.72
CA ALA A 291 35.20 -18.91 -20.91
C ALA A 291 35.13 -20.03 -21.99
N LEU A 292 36.23 -20.79 -22.17
CA LEU A 292 36.26 -21.95 -23.10
C LEU A 292 35.38 -23.11 -22.64
N GLU A 293 35.10 -23.22 -21.33
CA GLU A 293 34.29 -24.28 -20.73
C GLU A 293 32.85 -23.85 -20.48
N LEU A 294 32.58 -22.58 -20.69
CA LEU A 294 31.27 -21.94 -20.49
C LEU A 294 30.74 -21.33 -21.81
N PRO A 295 30.47 -22.16 -22.82
CA PRO A 295 30.05 -21.67 -24.13
C PRO A 295 28.77 -20.82 -24.04
N GLY A 296 28.80 -19.62 -24.62
CA GLY A 296 27.71 -18.68 -24.66
C GLY A 296 27.55 -17.85 -23.40
N VAL A 297 28.32 -18.08 -22.33
CA VAL A 297 28.37 -17.24 -21.16
C VAL A 297 29.30 -16.06 -21.39
N SER A 298 28.88 -14.86 -21.03
CA SER A 298 29.68 -13.63 -21.17
C SER A 298 29.37 -12.69 -20.03
N ILE A 299 30.31 -11.78 -19.77
CA ILE A 299 30.11 -10.66 -18.85
C ILE A 299 29.65 -9.44 -19.64
N SER A 300 28.62 -8.76 -19.15
CA SER A 300 28.15 -7.47 -19.66
C SER A 300 28.18 -6.44 -18.55
N ASN A 301 28.29 -5.18 -18.93
CA ASN A 301 28.21 -4.06 -18.00
C ASN A 301 26.92 -3.31 -18.28
N GLU A 302 26.01 -3.28 -17.30
CA GLU A 302 24.69 -2.65 -17.42
C GLU A 302 24.47 -1.61 -16.32
N PRO A 303 23.79 -0.48 -16.64
CA PRO A 303 23.40 0.49 -15.62
C PRO A 303 22.28 -0.10 -14.75
N VAL A 304 22.57 -0.33 -13.48
CA VAL A 304 21.60 -0.82 -12.50
C VAL A 304 21.23 0.31 -11.54
N ARG A 305 19.93 0.48 -11.27
CA ARG A 305 19.43 1.49 -10.34
C ARG A 305 20.03 1.30 -8.96
N THR A 306 20.47 2.40 -8.32
CA THR A 306 20.99 2.38 -6.95
C THR A 306 20.40 3.51 -6.12
N TYR A 307 20.22 3.22 -4.83
CA TYR A 307 19.82 4.19 -3.80
C TYR A 307 20.95 4.26 -2.76
N PRO A 308 21.96 5.13 -2.99
CA PRO A 308 23.20 5.12 -2.21
C PRO A 308 22.99 5.45 -0.73
N ASN A 309 21.88 6.15 -0.43
CA ASN A 309 21.51 6.52 0.94
C ASN A 309 20.56 5.51 1.62
N LYS A 310 20.34 4.33 1.02
CA LYS A 310 19.52 3.24 1.54
C LYS A 310 18.10 3.70 1.91
N THR A 311 17.77 3.71 3.21
CA THR A 311 16.42 4.01 3.72
C THR A 311 16.03 5.48 3.64
N LEU A 312 16.98 6.37 3.33
CA LEU A 312 16.75 7.81 3.33
C LEU A 312 15.71 8.22 2.27
N ALA A 313 14.67 8.91 2.69
CA ALA A 313 13.56 9.38 1.86
C ALA A 313 12.85 8.27 1.05
N ALA A 314 12.96 6.98 1.47
CA ALA A 314 12.47 5.85 0.71
C ALA A 314 10.98 5.95 0.34
N HIS A 315 10.14 6.48 1.23
CA HIS A 315 8.71 6.66 0.96
C HIS A 315 8.40 7.78 -0.05
N ILE A 316 9.32 8.71 -0.25
CA ILE A 316 9.21 9.75 -1.28
C ILE A 316 9.81 9.25 -2.59
N LEU A 317 11.02 8.70 -2.56
CA LEU A 317 11.67 8.15 -3.76
C LEU A 317 10.83 7.01 -4.36
N GLY A 318 10.32 6.12 -3.52
CA GLY A 318 9.69 4.88 -3.95
C GLY A 318 10.73 3.84 -4.37
N TYR A 319 10.31 2.89 -5.18
CA TYR A 319 11.16 1.81 -5.70
C TYR A 319 10.73 1.39 -7.10
N ILE A 320 11.65 0.75 -7.81
CA ILE A 320 11.40 0.14 -9.11
C ILE A 320 11.15 -1.35 -8.97
N GLY A 321 10.49 -1.93 -9.94
CA GLY A 321 10.25 -3.38 -10.02
C GLY A 321 9.81 -3.78 -11.41
N LYS A 322 9.70 -5.09 -11.66
CA LYS A 322 9.17 -5.62 -12.92
C LYS A 322 7.74 -5.12 -13.16
N ILE A 323 7.38 -4.95 -14.42
CA ILE A 323 6.01 -4.58 -14.82
C ILE A 323 5.02 -5.58 -14.22
N PRO A 324 4.07 -5.13 -13.37
CA PRO A 324 3.08 -6.03 -12.78
C PRO A 324 2.17 -6.64 -13.86
N SER A 325 1.86 -7.93 -13.75
CA SER A 325 0.99 -8.64 -14.71
C SER A 325 -0.38 -7.97 -14.90
N ALA A 326 -0.90 -7.33 -13.86
CA ALA A 326 -2.18 -6.61 -13.91
C ALA A 326 -2.15 -5.35 -14.79
N SER A 327 -0.99 -4.73 -14.97
CA SER A 327 -0.79 -3.51 -15.78
C SER A 327 0.06 -3.74 -17.03
N GLU A 328 0.47 -4.98 -17.31
CA GLU A 328 1.34 -5.35 -18.45
C GLU A 328 0.84 -4.77 -19.78
N SER A 329 -0.46 -4.89 -20.06
CA SER A 329 -1.04 -4.35 -21.30
C SER A 329 -0.97 -2.83 -21.41
N GLN A 330 -0.99 -2.10 -20.29
CA GLN A 330 -0.87 -0.65 -20.26
C GLN A 330 0.53 -0.21 -20.65
N TYR A 331 1.57 -0.89 -20.14
CA TYR A 331 2.96 -0.58 -20.47
C TYR A 331 3.30 -1.02 -21.90
N LEU A 332 2.99 -2.25 -22.30
CA LEU A 332 3.34 -2.79 -23.62
C LEU A 332 2.62 -2.09 -24.79
N ASN A 333 1.47 -1.45 -24.56
CA ASN A 333 0.77 -0.65 -25.56
C ASN A 333 1.03 0.86 -25.44
N ASN A 334 2.02 1.28 -24.67
CA ASN A 334 2.41 2.68 -24.59
C ASN A 334 3.03 3.13 -25.93
N GLU A 335 2.52 4.23 -26.49
CA GLU A 335 2.97 4.75 -27.79
C GLU A 335 4.21 5.66 -27.68
N GLU A 336 4.44 6.23 -26.48
CA GLU A 336 5.54 7.18 -26.24
C GLU A 336 6.82 6.47 -25.77
N ILE A 337 6.67 5.45 -24.92
CA ILE A 337 7.79 4.66 -24.38
C ILE A 337 7.62 3.20 -24.80
N LYS A 338 8.63 2.66 -25.42
CA LYS A 338 8.60 1.28 -25.92
C LYS A 338 9.11 0.31 -24.84
N TYR A 339 8.17 -0.14 -24.00
CA TYR A 339 8.48 -1.10 -22.95
C TYR A 339 8.61 -2.53 -23.46
N SER A 340 9.47 -3.28 -22.80
CA SER A 340 9.58 -4.74 -22.92
C SER A 340 9.03 -5.41 -21.66
N LYS A 341 8.53 -6.64 -21.75
CA LYS A 341 7.91 -7.35 -20.64
C LYS A 341 8.77 -7.45 -19.37
N ASN A 342 10.08 -7.47 -19.51
CA ASN A 342 11.02 -7.62 -18.40
C ASN A 342 11.61 -6.29 -17.92
N ASP A 343 11.12 -5.16 -18.43
CA ASP A 343 11.63 -3.87 -18.02
C ASP A 343 11.28 -3.57 -16.56
N MET A 344 12.19 -2.86 -15.90
CA MET A 344 12.01 -2.34 -14.57
C MET A 344 11.34 -0.96 -14.66
N VAL A 345 10.23 -0.79 -13.95
CA VAL A 345 9.44 0.45 -13.94
C VAL A 345 9.23 0.94 -12.51
N GLY A 346 8.95 2.22 -12.34
CA GLY A 346 8.60 2.77 -11.05
C GLY A 346 7.26 2.21 -10.53
N LEU A 347 7.26 1.66 -9.32
CA LEU A 347 6.07 1.06 -8.71
C LEU A 347 5.44 1.94 -7.62
N SER A 348 6.22 2.82 -7.02
CA SER A 348 5.74 3.76 -5.98
C SER A 348 6.55 5.06 -5.98
N GLY A 349 6.04 6.09 -5.29
CA GLY A 349 6.74 7.35 -5.09
C GLY A 349 7.08 8.10 -6.37
N VAL A 350 8.15 8.89 -6.32
CA VAL A 350 8.68 9.67 -7.45
C VAL A 350 9.11 8.78 -8.60
N GLU A 351 9.67 7.60 -8.31
CA GLU A 351 10.01 6.61 -9.33
C GLU A 351 8.80 6.28 -10.23
N LYS A 352 7.61 6.13 -9.63
CA LYS A 352 6.37 5.85 -10.36
C LYS A 352 5.79 7.09 -11.04
N SER A 353 5.70 8.21 -10.33
CA SER A 353 5.04 9.41 -10.85
C SER A 353 5.82 10.07 -11.98
N GLN A 354 7.16 9.93 -11.96
CA GLN A 354 8.08 10.48 -12.96
C GLN A 354 8.61 9.39 -13.90
N GLU A 355 7.96 8.24 -14.00
CA GLU A 355 8.37 7.10 -14.84
C GLU A 355 8.68 7.54 -16.29
N SER A 356 7.80 8.34 -16.90
CA SER A 356 7.95 8.78 -18.29
C SER A 356 9.19 9.65 -18.52
N LYS A 357 9.67 10.35 -17.49
CA LYS A 357 10.87 11.17 -17.54
C LYS A 357 12.12 10.36 -17.18
N LEU A 358 11.99 9.50 -16.16
CA LEU A 358 13.11 8.75 -15.61
C LEU A 358 13.53 7.56 -16.49
N HIS A 359 12.62 6.95 -17.26
CA HIS A 359 12.88 5.69 -17.96
C HIS A 359 14.02 5.79 -19.01
N GLY A 360 14.12 6.89 -19.73
CA GLY A 360 15.05 7.07 -20.84
C GLY A 360 14.59 6.33 -22.11
N THR A 361 15.47 6.27 -23.10
CA THR A 361 15.22 5.58 -24.37
C THR A 361 16.34 4.59 -24.67
N ASP A 362 15.99 3.29 -24.68
CA ASP A 362 16.92 2.24 -24.98
C ASP A 362 17.56 2.43 -26.36
N GLY A 363 18.86 2.18 -26.46
CA GLY A 363 19.58 2.04 -27.71
C GLY A 363 19.49 0.61 -28.26
N TYR A 364 20.08 0.37 -29.39
CA TYR A 364 20.16 -0.97 -29.95
C TYR A 364 21.37 -1.16 -30.85
N GLN A 365 21.87 -2.40 -30.89
CA GLN A 365 22.80 -2.86 -31.91
C GLN A 365 22.03 -3.63 -32.97
N LYS A 366 22.04 -3.14 -34.21
CA LYS A 366 21.47 -3.87 -35.34
C LYS A 366 22.40 -5.04 -35.71
N VAL A 367 21.85 -6.23 -35.71
CA VAL A 367 22.59 -7.46 -36.04
C VAL A 367 21.92 -8.19 -37.20
N LYS A 368 22.74 -8.84 -38.02
CA LYS A 368 22.26 -9.75 -39.07
C LYS A 368 22.17 -11.15 -38.48
N VAL A 369 21.05 -11.83 -38.69
CA VAL A 369 20.84 -13.18 -38.19
C VAL A 369 20.57 -14.15 -39.33
N ASP A 370 20.95 -15.43 -39.15
CA ASP A 370 20.60 -16.52 -40.05
C ASP A 370 19.15 -17.01 -39.86
N ALA A 371 18.71 -17.98 -40.59
CA ALA A 371 17.35 -18.53 -40.53
C ALA A 371 17.03 -19.23 -39.19
N VAL A 372 18.02 -19.49 -38.37
CA VAL A 372 17.90 -20.11 -37.04
C VAL A 372 17.98 -19.06 -35.94
N GLY A 373 18.38 -17.82 -36.25
CA GLY A 373 18.49 -16.70 -35.32
C GLY A 373 19.91 -16.45 -34.80
N ASN A 374 20.94 -17.07 -35.34
CA ASN A 374 22.32 -16.82 -34.94
C ASN A 374 22.83 -15.51 -35.56
N ILE A 375 23.52 -14.71 -34.77
CA ILE A 375 24.16 -13.47 -35.23
C ILE A 375 25.28 -13.82 -36.17
N THR A 376 25.19 -13.32 -37.39
CA THR A 376 26.21 -13.53 -38.46
C THR A 376 27.05 -12.28 -38.67
N ASP A 377 26.55 -11.10 -38.35
CA ASP A 377 27.24 -9.85 -38.49
C ASP A 377 26.67 -8.78 -37.52
N LYS A 378 27.50 -7.87 -37.01
CA LYS A 378 27.13 -6.72 -36.20
C LYS A 378 27.22 -5.47 -37.09
N LEU A 379 26.15 -4.69 -37.10
CA LEU A 379 25.99 -3.55 -38.02
C LEU A 379 26.04 -2.23 -37.27
N GLU A 380 24.98 -1.47 -37.36
CA GLU A 380 24.81 -0.15 -36.78
C GLU A 380 24.55 -0.23 -35.28
N VAL A 381 25.12 0.72 -34.52
CA VAL A 381 24.79 0.93 -33.09
C VAL A 381 24.04 2.25 -32.97
N VAL A 382 22.90 2.23 -32.34
CA VAL A 382 22.17 3.40 -31.87
C VAL A 382 22.37 3.47 -30.36
N GLU A 383 23.05 4.51 -29.91
CA GLU A 383 23.36 4.70 -28.48
C GLU A 383 22.07 4.96 -27.68
N PRO A 384 21.96 4.46 -26.44
CA PRO A 384 20.84 4.75 -25.56
C PRO A 384 20.87 6.20 -25.09
N VAL A 385 19.69 6.75 -24.81
CA VAL A 385 19.53 8.09 -24.24
C VAL A 385 19.04 7.93 -22.81
N SER A 386 19.83 8.40 -21.85
CA SER A 386 19.46 8.34 -20.42
C SER A 386 18.18 9.13 -20.14
N GLY A 387 17.45 8.73 -19.11
CA GLY A 387 16.29 9.48 -18.65
C GLY A 387 16.66 10.86 -18.07
N ASP A 388 15.65 11.69 -17.91
CA ASP A 388 15.78 13.04 -17.35
C ASP A 388 16.21 13.01 -15.89
N THR A 389 16.99 13.99 -15.47
CA THR A 389 17.31 14.19 -14.06
C THR A 389 16.17 14.94 -13.35
N VAL A 390 15.62 14.34 -12.31
CA VAL A 390 14.56 14.92 -11.48
C VAL A 390 15.14 15.51 -10.21
N TYR A 391 14.84 16.80 -9.96
CA TYR A 391 15.24 17.51 -8.75
C TYR A 391 14.06 17.59 -7.79
N LEU A 392 14.28 17.19 -6.55
CA LEU A 392 13.29 17.28 -5.48
C LEU A 392 13.45 18.58 -4.68
N THR A 393 12.38 18.94 -3.97
CA THR A 393 12.39 20.04 -2.99
C THR A 393 13.08 19.65 -1.69
N LEU A 394 13.34 18.36 -1.48
CA LEU A 394 13.97 17.84 -0.26
C LEU A 394 15.37 18.42 -0.06
N ASP A 395 15.68 18.75 1.19
CA ASP A 395 17.03 18.99 1.66
C ASP A 395 17.55 17.72 2.32
N LYS A 396 18.57 17.09 1.74
CA LYS A 396 19.11 15.80 2.20
C LYS A 396 19.54 15.83 3.67
N ASP A 397 20.23 16.89 4.12
CA ASP A 397 20.71 16.95 5.52
C ASP A 397 19.54 17.12 6.50
N LEU A 398 18.53 17.92 6.13
CA LEU A 398 17.33 18.07 6.93
C LEU A 398 16.50 16.78 6.96
N GLN A 399 16.47 16.02 5.85
CA GLN A 399 15.84 14.71 5.78
C GLN A 399 16.52 13.71 6.72
N GLU A 400 17.85 13.61 6.71
CA GLU A 400 18.63 12.74 7.59
C GLU A 400 18.37 13.07 9.08
N VAL A 401 18.38 14.35 9.42
CA VAL A 401 18.07 14.80 10.79
C VAL A 401 16.63 14.45 11.15
N THR A 402 15.66 14.66 10.25
CA THR A 402 14.24 14.38 10.49
C THR A 402 13.99 12.90 10.77
N GLU A 403 14.54 12.00 9.94
CA GLU A 403 14.40 10.56 10.12
C GLU A 403 15.06 10.07 11.41
N SER A 404 16.31 10.44 11.66
CA SER A 404 17.04 10.02 12.84
C SER A 404 16.42 10.57 14.14
N ALA A 405 15.95 11.82 14.13
CA ALA A 405 15.27 12.43 15.27
C ALA A 405 13.93 11.75 15.58
N LEU A 406 13.16 11.39 14.54
CA LEU A 406 11.90 10.64 14.68
C LEU A 406 12.15 9.26 15.30
N GLU A 407 13.11 8.51 14.79
CA GLU A 407 13.48 7.20 15.33
C GLU A 407 13.90 7.27 16.80
N ARG A 408 14.80 8.21 17.15
CA ARG A 408 15.22 8.44 18.54
C ARG A 408 14.05 8.80 19.44
N ALA A 409 13.10 9.62 18.96
CA ALA A 409 11.91 10.00 19.73
C ALA A 409 10.98 8.81 19.99
N ILE A 410 10.75 7.95 18.98
CA ILE A 410 9.98 6.71 19.12
C ILE A 410 10.65 5.76 20.12
N LYS A 411 11.96 5.62 20.05
CA LYS A 411 12.74 4.83 21.02
C LYS A 411 12.60 5.41 22.44
N ALA A 412 12.77 6.71 22.58
CA ALA A 412 12.63 7.40 23.85
C ALA A 412 11.21 7.31 24.42
N ALA A 413 10.18 7.27 23.58
CA ALA A 413 8.80 7.05 24.01
C ALA A 413 8.60 5.66 24.65
N ARG A 414 9.24 4.63 24.09
CA ARG A 414 9.18 3.27 24.64
C ARG A 414 10.02 3.09 25.90
N GLU A 415 11.28 3.50 25.84
CA GLU A 415 12.31 3.11 26.80
C GLU A 415 12.53 4.15 27.89
N GLY A 416 12.21 5.42 27.61
CA GLY A 416 12.53 6.54 28.51
C GLY A 416 14.02 6.89 28.50
N GLY A 417 14.46 7.57 29.55
CA GLY A 417 15.85 7.99 29.68
C GLY A 417 16.09 9.41 29.18
N VAL A 418 17.15 9.62 28.44
CA VAL A 418 17.52 10.93 27.88
C VAL A 418 17.40 10.88 26.36
N TYR A 419 16.58 11.78 25.79
CA TYR A 419 16.60 12.07 24.37
C TYR A 419 17.83 12.96 24.10
N GLU A 420 18.79 12.43 23.41
CA GLU A 420 20.01 13.15 23.04
C GLU A 420 19.75 14.03 21.82
N SER A 421 20.04 15.33 21.95
CA SER A 421 19.90 16.31 20.88
C SER A 421 21.12 17.23 20.87
N ALA A 422 21.63 17.53 19.69
CA ALA A 422 22.70 18.50 19.49
C ALA A 422 22.35 19.89 20.05
N TYR A 423 21.06 20.17 20.23
CA TYR A 423 20.51 21.45 20.69
C TYR A 423 20.07 21.43 22.16
N GLY A 424 20.43 20.40 22.91
CA GLY A 424 20.15 20.25 24.34
C GLY A 424 19.29 19.02 24.64
N ASN A 425 19.81 18.18 25.53
CA ASN A 425 19.21 16.91 25.93
C ASN A 425 17.90 17.08 26.69
N VAL A 426 16.96 16.14 26.54
CA VAL A 426 15.65 16.16 27.20
C VAL A 426 15.40 14.85 27.93
N ALA A 427 15.25 14.91 29.26
CA ALA A 427 14.87 13.73 30.04
C ALA A 427 13.39 13.39 29.86
N VAL A 428 13.09 12.13 29.59
CA VAL A 428 11.75 11.58 29.34
C VAL A 428 11.51 10.30 30.14
N SER A 429 10.24 10.00 30.44
CA SER A 429 9.88 8.89 31.33
C SER A 429 9.72 7.53 30.62
N GLY A 430 9.49 7.51 29.32
CA GLY A 430 9.15 6.27 28.59
C GLY A 430 7.75 5.72 28.91
N GLY A 431 7.57 4.44 28.63
CA GLY A 431 6.35 3.70 28.97
C GLY A 431 5.32 3.57 27.84
N ALA A 432 5.53 4.19 26.68
CA ALA A 432 4.73 4.00 25.49
C ALA A 432 5.21 2.77 24.68
N LYS A 433 5.16 1.58 25.28
CA LYS A 433 5.77 0.35 24.74
C LYS A 433 5.28 -0.05 23.34
N ASN A 434 4.10 0.41 22.94
CA ASN A 434 3.50 0.16 21.63
C ASN A 434 3.77 1.29 20.61
N ALA A 435 4.52 2.34 20.96
CA ALA A 435 5.02 3.34 20.03
C ALA A 435 6.12 2.75 19.16
N LYS A 436 5.78 2.25 17.96
CA LYS A 436 6.69 1.53 17.05
C LYS A 436 6.74 2.16 15.66
N SER A 437 5.92 3.17 15.40
CA SER A 437 5.84 3.88 14.13
C SER A 437 5.68 5.38 14.37
N GLY A 438 5.88 6.18 13.33
CA GLY A 438 5.70 7.63 13.39
C GLY A 438 5.90 8.31 12.06
N ALA A 439 5.50 9.58 12.00
CA ALA A 439 5.61 10.43 10.82
C ALA A 439 6.10 11.83 11.22
N ALA A 440 6.96 12.42 10.38
CA ALA A 440 7.38 13.81 10.50
C ALA A 440 7.45 14.45 9.11
N ILE A 441 6.96 15.68 8.97
CA ILE A 441 7.01 16.44 7.73
C ILE A 441 7.39 17.89 8.01
N VAL A 442 8.25 18.44 7.15
CA VAL A 442 8.72 19.82 7.18
C VAL A 442 8.42 20.46 5.83
N VAL A 443 7.73 21.61 5.85
CA VAL A 443 7.37 22.35 4.63
C VAL A 443 7.81 23.80 4.71
N ASP A 444 8.18 24.38 3.59
CA ASP A 444 8.31 25.83 3.43
C ASP A 444 6.92 26.46 3.42
N VAL A 445 6.68 27.40 4.33
CA VAL A 445 5.34 27.98 4.52
C VAL A 445 4.90 28.89 3.37
N ASN A 446 5.84 29.41 2.58
CA ASN A 446 5.58 30.38 1.53
C ASN A 446 5.35 29.71 0.16
N SER A 447 6.09 28.64 -0.12
CA SER A 447 6.03 27.93 -1.42
C SER A 447 5.20 26.64 -1.38
N GLY A 448 5.09 25.98 -0.22
CA GLY A 448 4.52 24.61 -0.12
C GLY A 448 5.53 23.50 -0.44
N GLU A 449 6.80 23.83 -0.67
CA GLU A 449 7.88 22.85 -0.85
C GLU A 449 7.99 21.94 0.37
N VAL A 450 7.99 20.63 0.16
CA VAL A 450 8.32 19.66 1.21
C VAL A 450 9.84 19.57 1.32
N LEU A 451 10.38 20.05 2.43
CA LEU A 451 11.81 20.09 2.70
C LEU A 451 12.36 18.79 3.30
N ALA A 452 11.51 18.09 4.08
CA ALA A 452 11.79 16.77 4.60
C ALA A 452 10.47 16.02 4.89
N SER A 453 10.46 14.70 4.69
CA SER A 453 9.31 13.83 4.95
C SER A 453 9.80 12.46 5.41
N ALA A 454 9.55 12.12 6.66
CA ALA A 454 9.97 10.89 7.30
C ALA A 454 8.78 10.05 7.74
N SER A 455 8.77 8.78 7.36
CA SER A 455 7.86 7.75 7.84
C SER A 455 8.68 6.60 8.45
N TYR A 456 8.38 6.20 9.68
CA TYR A 456 9.08 5.15 10.41
C TYR A 456 8.11 4.02 10.80
N PRO A 457 8.51 2.73 10.64
CA PRO A 457 9.76 2.25 10.09
C PRO A 457 9.87 2.50 8.58
N SER A 458 11.11 2.58 8.08
CA SER A 458 11.43 2.74 6.65
C SER A 458 11.95 1.42 6.06
N TYR A 459 12.22 1.41 4.76
CA TYR A 459 12.75 0.26 4.02
C TYR A 459 13.90 0.70 3.09
N ASP A 460 14.72 -0.26 2.66
CA ASP A 460 15.78 -0.01 1.67
C ASP A 460 15.24 -0.31 0.25
N PRO A 461 15.08 0.69 -0.64
CA PRO A 461 14.61 0.48 -2.01
C PRO A 461 15.52 -0.42 -2.85
N ASN A 462 16.81 -0.56 -2.49
CA ASN A 462 17.74 -1.46 -3.18
C ASN A 462 17.28 -2.93 -3.13
N LEU A 463 16.46 -3.33 -2.15
CA LEU A 463 15.89 -4.68 -2.06
C LEU A 463 15.03 -5.05 -3.28
N PHE A 464 14.50 -4.05 -4.02
CA PHE A 464 13.58 -4.25 -5.13
C PHE A 464 14.26 -4.21 -6.50
N VAL A 465 15.46 -3.64 -6.59
CA VAL A 465 16.13 -3.30 -7.86
C VAL A 465 16.34 -4.51 -8.79
N THR A 466 16.67 -5.67 -8.23
CA THR A 466 16.87 -6.91 -8.99
C THR A 466 15.77 -7.94 -8.73
N GLY A 467 14.70 -7.53 -8.05
CA GLY A 467 13.64 -8.38 -7.53
C GLY A 467 13.86 -8.72 -6.06
N ILE A 468 12.81 -8.49 -5.25
CA ILE A 468 12.86 -8.73 -3.80
C ILE A 468 12.69 -10.22 -3.50
N SER A 469 13.48 -10.75 -2.55
CA SER A 469 13.30 -12.12 -2.06
C SER A 469 12.00 -12.25 -1.26
N TYR A 470 11.45 -13.45 -1.19
CA TYR A 470 10.27 -13.73 -0.37
C TYR A 470 10.48 -13.35 1.10
N ASP A 471 11.61 -13.72 1.68
CA ASP A 471 11.92 -13.47 3.09
C ASP A 471 12.07 -11.97 3.38
N ASP A 472 12.74 -11.22 2.50
CA ASP A 472 12.86 -9.76 2.60
C ASP A 472 11.49 -9.09 2.48
N TYR A 473 10.65 -9.53 1.54
CA TYR A 473 9.31 -8.99 1.38
C TYR A 473 8.42 -9.27 2.61
N GLN A 474 8.51 -10.47 3.19
CA GLN A 474 7.80 -10.81 4.43
C GLN A 474 8.27 -9.97 5.63
N ALA A 475 9.56 -9.64 5.69
CA ALA A 475 10.09 -8.77 6.75
C ALA A 475 9.54 -7.34 6.68
N LEU A 476 9.08 -6.89 5.50
CA LEU A 476 8.46 -5.59 5.28
C LEU A 476 6.94 -5.58 5.54
N GLN A 477 6.32 -6.74 5.76
CA GLN A 477 4.88 -6.82 6.06
C GLN A 477 4.60 -6.60 7.56
N PRO A 478 3.44 -6.05 7.92
CA PRO A 478 3.04 -5.96 9.31
C PRO A 478 2.91 -7.35 9.92
N LYS A 479 3.49 -7.55 11.12
CA LYS A 479 3.46 -8.86 11.81
C LYS A 479 2.06 -9.28 12.23
N ASN A 480 1.21 -8.32 12.58
CA ASN A 480 -0.19 -8.53 12.92
C ASN A 480 -1.05 -7.78 11.90
N THR A 481 -1.57 -8.48 10.91
CA THR A 481 -2.39 -7.92 9.83
C THR A 481 -3.79 -7.49 10.31
N ASN A 482 -4.24 -7.98 11.47
CA ASN A 482 -5.50 -7.55 12.10
C ASN A 482 -5.36 -6.21 12.83
N ASP A 483 -4.15 -5.74 13.10
CA ASP A 483 -3.87 -4.48 13.77
C ASP A 483 -3.59 -3.38 12.74
N LEU A 484 -4.56 -2.50 12.51
CA LEU A 484 -4.43 -1.36 11.59
C LEU A 484 -3.32 -0.35 11.98
N LEU A 485 -2.79 -0.43 13.21
CA LEU A 485 -1.68 0.38 13.70
C LEU A 485 -0.36 -0.42 13.80
N ALA A 486 -0.34 -1.65 13.28
CA ALA A 486 0.89 -2.42 13.21
C ALA A 486 1.92 -1.69 12.34
N PRO A 487 3.19 -1.65 12.73
CA PRO A 487 4.25 -1.07 11.93
C PRO A 487 4.32 -1.70 10.54
N SER A 488 4.25 -0.88 9.51
CA SER A 488 4.31 -1.29 8.10
C SER A 488 5.37 -0.47 7.38
N PRO A 489 6.56 -1.03 7.13
CA PRO A 489 7.66 -0.32 6.48
C PRO A 489 7.34 0.28 5.11
N LEU A 490 6.44 -0.33 4.35
CA LEU A 490 6.06 0.15 3.01
C LEU A 490 5.00 1.27 3.03
N LEU A 491 4.36 1.53 4.19
CA LEU A 491 3.29 2.53 4.30
C LEU A 491 3.87 3.92 4.56
N ASN A 492 3.58 4.88 3.69
CA ASN A 492 3.89 6.29 3.93
C ASN A 492 2.89 6.91 4.92
N LEU A 493 3.24 6.91 6.21
CA LEU A 493 2.38 7.45 7.26
C LEU A 493 2.14 8.96 7.13
N VAL A 494 3.04 9.69 6.45
CA VAL A 494 2.89 11.16 6.26
C VAL A 494 1.70 11.47 5.38
N THR A 495 1.50 10.70 4.30
CA THR A 495 0.49 10.99 3.27
C THR A 495 -0.68 10.03 3.28
N GLN A 496 -0.52 8.81 3.80
CA GLN A 496 -1.53 7.76 3.78
C GLN A 496 -2.10 7.45 5.16
N GLY A 497 -1.36 7.75 6.23
CA GLY A 497 -1.80 7.53 7.60
C GLY A 497 -2.85 8.55 8.04
N VAL A 498 -4.10 8.12 8.25
CA VAL A 498 -5.22 8.98 8.61
C VAL A 498 -5.58 8.79 10.09
N PHE A 499 -5.34 9.83 10.91
CA PHE A 499 -5.44 9.74 12.36
C PHE A 499 -6.18 10.93 12.97
N GLN A 500 -6.75 10.74 14.15
CA GLN A 500 -7.36 11.81 14.93
C GLN A 500 -6.29 12.83 15.36
N PRO A 501 -6.44 14.12 15.01
CA PRO A 501 -5.42 15.14 15.27
C PRO A 501 -5.39 15.61 16.74
N GLY A 502 -6.45 15.34 17.51
CA GLY A 502 -6.60 15.84 18.87
C GLY A 502 -6.46 17.37 18.96
N SER A 503 -5.84 17.84 19.99
CA SER A 503 -5.76 19.28 20.30
C SER A 503 -5.01 20.14 19.26
N THR A 504 -4.37 19.57 18.23
CA THR A 504 -3.87 20.40 17.13
C THR A 504 -5.03 21.01 16.35
N PHE A 505 -6.15 20.35 16.22
CA PHE A 505 -7.37 20.85 15.57
C PHE A 505 -7.99 22.09 16.25
N LYS A 506 -7.67 22.35 17.50
CA LYS A 506 -8.17 23.53 18.24
C LYS A 506 -7.88 24.87 17.56
N MET A 507 -6.86 24.92 16.71
CA MET A 507 -6.56 26.12 15.90
C MET A 507 -7.67 26.40 14.89
N ILE A 508 -8.25 25.36 14.28
CA ILE A 508 -9.41 25.47 13.39
C ILE A 508 -10.64 25.99 14.17
N THR A 509 -10.94 25.37 15.31
CA THR A 509 -12.06 25.79 16.17
C THR A 509 -11.89 27.23 16.66
N GLY A 510 -10.65 27.61 17.05
CA GLY A 510 -10.31 28.96 17.45
C GLY A 510 -10.51 29.98 16.32
N MET A 511 -10.07 29.66 15.11
CA MET A 511 -10.24 30.52 13.93
C MET A 511 -11.72 30.68 13.59
N ALA A 512 -12.48 29.58 13.54
CA ALA A 512 -13.92 29.63 13.31
C ALA A 512 -14.64 30.53 14.31
N ALA A 513 -14.29 30.45 15.61
CA ALA A 513 -14.89 31.26 16.64
C ALA A 513 -14.55 32.77 16.50
N LEU A 514 -13.28 33.09 16.22
CA LEU A 514 -12.82 34.45 16.00
C LEU A 514 -13.52 35.11 14.80
N GLU A 515 -13.62 34.38 13.68
CA GLU A 515 -14.30 34.85 12.48
C GLU A 515 -15.82 35.06 12.67
N HIS A 516 -16.40 34.43 13.69
CA HIS A 516 -17.79 34.59 14.05
C HIS A 516 -18.00 35.51 15.26
N GLY A 517 -16.99 36.31 15.62
CA GLY A 517 -17.07 37.42 16.54
C GLY A 517 -16.63 37.12 17.99
N LEU A 518 -15.92 36.01 18.23
CA LEU A 518 -15.32 35.74 19.53
C LEU A 518 -14.34 36.87 19.91
N ASN A 519 -14.49 37.45 21.05
CA ASN A 519 -13.45 38.29 21.64
C ASN A 519 -12.35 37.39 22.21
N PRO A 520 -11.08 37.53 21.81
CA PRO A 520 -9.98 36.69 22.33
C PRO A 520 -9.80 36.75 23.86
N GLU A 521 -10.24 37.83 24.49
CA GLU A 521 -10.21 38.02 25.97
C GLU A 521 -11.43 37.41 26.67
N TYR A 522 -12.43 36.90 25.94
CA TYR A 522 -13.53 36.15 26.56
C TYR A 522 -12.95 35.03 27.41
N SER A 523 -13.39 34.95 28.67
CA SER A 523 -12.84 33.98 29.60
C SER A 523 -13.94 33.20 30.32
N ILE A 524 -13.64 31.96 30.63
CA ILE A 524 -14.44 31.07 31.47
C ILE A 524 -13.65 30.74 32.75
N ASN A 525 -14.33 30.32 33.79
CA ASN A 525 -13.69 29.71 34.95
C ASN A 525 -13.74 28.18 34.76
N ASP A 526 -12.66 27.62 34.23
CA ASP A 526 -12.56 26.18 33.93
C ASP A 526 -12.56 25.35 35.23
N PRO A 527 -13.55 24.46 35.45
CA PRO A 527 -13.58 23.58 36.62
C PRO A 527 -12.78 22.29 36.40
N GLY A 528 -12.19 22.07 35.22
CA GLY A 528 -11.49 20.86 34.80
C GLY A 528 -12.40 19.79 34.18
N VAL A 529 -13.69 19.80 34.43
CA VAL A 529 -14.65 18.80 33.93
C VAL A 529 -16.06 19.37 33.78
N ILE A 530 -16.75 18.97 32.70
CA ILE A 530 -18.19 19.18 32.48
C ILE A 530 -18.91 17.85 32.70
N TRP A 531 -20.02 17.85 33.44
CA TRP A 531 -20.88 16.71 33.64
C TRP A 531 -22.18 16.86 32.84
N MET A 532 -22.50 15.84 32.01
CA MET A 532 -23.76 15.76 31.28
C MET A 532 -24.47 14.45 31.68
N GLY A 533 -25.37 14.56 32.63
CA GLY A 533 -25.96 13.38 33.26
C GLY A 533 -24.90 12.55 33.99
N LYS A 534 -24.70 11.29 33.51
CA LYS A 534 -23.68 10.39 34.08
C LYS A 534 -22.32 10.45 33.33
N LYS A 535 -22.27 11.17 32.21
CA LYS A 535 -21.05 11.24 31.35
C LYS A 535 -20.25 12.49 31.73
N SER A 536 -18.92 12.32 31.84
CA SER A 536 -17.99 13.39 32.13
C SER A 536 -17.11 13.72 30.94
N TYR A 537 -16.83 15.01 30.74
CA TYR A 537 -15.93 15.52 29.69
C TYR A 537 -14.87 16.37 30.41
N GLY A 538 -13.67 15.86 30.53
CA GLY A 538 -12.60 16.45 31.30
C GLY A 538 -11.42 16.94 30.49
N ASP A 539 -10.70 17.87 31.04
CA ASP A 539 -9.37 18.23 30.58
C ASP A 539 -8.35 17.13 30.88
N ALA A 540 -7.26 17.14 30.13
CA ALA A 540 -6.13 16.22 30.35
C ALA A 540 -5.57 16.38 31.80
N VAL A 541 -5.47 17.59 32.29
CA VAL A 541 -5.02 17.90 33.66
C VAL A 541 -5.97 17.35 34.71
N TRP A 542 -7.29 17.44 34.48
CA TRP A 542 -8.29 16.83 35.36
C TRP A 542 -8.21 15.31 35.36
N ASN A 543 -8.12 14.72 34.18
CA ASN A 543 -8.04 13.27 34.07
C ASN A 543 -6.79 12.68 34.76
N LYS A 544 -5.66 13.41 34.70
CA LYS A 544 -4.39 12.99 35.27
C LYS A 544 -4.26 13.27 36.76
N SER A 545 -4.67 14.45 37.23
CA SER A 545 -4.39 14.97 38.58
C SER A 545 -5.58 15.57 39.29
N ARG A 546 -6.78 15.53 38.70
CA ARG A 546 -8.00 16.18 39.21
C ARG A 546 -7.85 17.69 39.45
N SER A 547 -6.94 18.33 38.72
CA SER A 547 -6.68 19.76 38.72
C SER A 547 -7.46 20.47 37.60
N ASN A 548 -7.41 21.78 37.53
CA ASN A 548 -8.08 22.61 36.53
C ASN A 548 -7.22 23.80 36.10
N HIS A 549 -7.65 24.54 35.08
CA HIS A 549 -6.92 25.73 34.60
C HIS A 549 -7.42 27.04 35.17
N GLY A 550 -8.58 27.07 35.90
CA GLY A 550 -9.17 28.27 36.45
C GLY A 550 -9.61 29.28 35.37
N ILE A 551 -9.40 30.57 35.61
CA ILE A 551 -9.77 31.61 34.65
C ILE A 551 -8.93 31.44 33.38
N THR A 552 -9.60 31.22 32.26
CA THR A 552 -8.98 30.83 31.00
C THR A 552 -9.63 31.59 29.84
N ASN A 553 -8.83 32.38 29.10
CA ASN A 553 -9.15 33.00 27.81
C ASN A 553 -8.56 32.23 26.64
N LEU A 554 -8.73 32.69 25.39
CA LEU A 554 -8.26 32.01 24.20
C LEU A 554 -6.75 31.70 24.27
N TYR A 555 -5.92 32.65 24.66
CA TYR A 555 -4.47 32.50 24.70
C TYR A 555 -4.04 31.44 25.71
N LYS A 556 -4.60 31.48 26.92
CA LYS A 556 -4.33 30.45 27.93
C LYS A 556 -4.88 29.09 27.55
N ALA A 557 -6.06 29.07 26.92
CA ALA A 557 -6.64 27.82 26.42
C ALA A 557 -5.77 27.12 25.35
N ILE A 558 -5.12 27.89 24.46
CA ILE A 558 -4.14 27.37 23.49
C ILE A 558 -2.88 26.92 24.23
N GLN A 559 -2.34 27.75 25.12
CA GLN A 559 -1.13 27.50 25.93
C GLN A 559 -1.20 26.20 26.72
N GLU A 560 -2.29 25.98 27.47
CA GLU A 560 -2.51 24.83 28.36
C GLU A 560 -3.29 23.70 27.69
N SER A 561 -3.76 23.92 26.47
CA SER A 561 -4.60 22.96 25.72
C SER A 561 -5.94 22.63 26.41
N CYS A 562 -6.63 23.63 27.04
CA CYS A 562 -7.87 23.46 27.77
C CYS A 562 -9.02 22.97 26.89
N ASN A 563 -9.56 21.78 27.15
CA ASN A 563 -10.71 21.24 26.41
C ASN A 563 -11.99 22.01 26.72
N ILE A 564 -12.21 22.35 27.97
CA ILE A 564 -13.45 22.98 28.44
C ILE A 564 -13.69 24.31 27.71
N TYR A 565 -12.63 25.09 27.50
CA TYR A 565 -12.73 26.35 26.75
C TYR A 565 -13.13 26.09 25.30
N PHE A 566 -12.49 25.08 24.64
CA PHE A 566 -12.78 24.74 23.25
C PHE A 566 -14.15 24.07 23.07
N TYR A 567 -14.65 23.33 24.06
CA TYR A 567 -16.05 22.88 24.06
C TYR A 567 -17.03 24.09 24.08
N THR A 568 -16.73 25.09 24.91
CA THR A 568 -17.53 26.29 25.01
C THR A 568 -17.57 27.10 23.71
N ILE A 569 -16.38 27.42 23.14
CA ILE A 569 -16.35 28.22 21.93
C ILE A 569 -16.73 27.43 20.66
N GLY A 570 -16.56 26.10 20.60
CA GLY A 570 -16.94 25.27 19.46
C GLY A 570 -18.43 24.95 19.42
N THR A 571 -19.15 25.04 20.53
CA THR A 571 -20.60 24.86 20.59
C THR A 571 -21.39 26.17 20.74
N GLY A 572 -20.71 27.27 21.06
CA GLY A 572 -21.36 28.56 21.37
C GLY A 572 -22.07 28.63 22.73
N GLU A 573 -21.93 27.58 23.56
CA GLU A 573 -22.62 27.47 24.85
C GLU A 573 -21.64 27.31 26.02
N ASN A 574 -21.77 28.18 27.02
CA ASN A 574 -21.00 28.10 28.27
C ASN A 574 -21.70 27.20 29.28
N ARG A 575 -21.24 25.98 29.44
CA ARG A 575 -21.83 24.98 30.36
C ARG A 575 -21.17 24.92 31.73
N VAL A 576 -20.22 25.85 32.02
CA VAL A 576 -19.51 25.89 33.29
C VAL A 576 -19.94 27.09 34.16
N GLY A 577 -20.90 27.85 33.68
CA GLY A 577 -21.46 29.06 34.36
C GLY A 577 -20.83 30.36 33.87
N GLY A 578 -21.63 31.40 33.84
CA GLY A 578 -21.29 32.69 33.22
C GLY A 578 -22.00 32.89 31.88
N ALA A 579 -21.67 33.99 31.20
CA ALA A 579 -22.26 34.30 29.91
C ALA A 579 -21.70 33.39 28.80
N ASP A 580 -22.53 33.08 27.81
CA ASP A 580 -22.09 32.40 26.58
C ASP A 580 -21.09 33.28 25.81
N PRO A 581 -20.23 32.69 24.97
CA PRO A 581 -19.37 33.46 24.09
C PRO A 581 -20.25 34.30 23.16
N ASN A 582 -19.91 35.59 23.02
CA ASN A 582 -20.64 36.47 22.11
C ASN A 582 -20.22 36.22 20.65
N ALA A 583 -20.32 34.95 20.24
CA ALA A 583 -19.97 34.46 18.93
C ALA A 583 -21.12 33.60 18.38
N LYS A 584 -21.52 33.85 17.14
CA LYS A 584 -22.55 33.03 16.45
C LYS A 584 -21.87 31.79 15.85
N ILE A 585 -21.46 30.87 16.68
CA ILE A 585 -20.72 29.66 16.30
C ILE A 585 -21.41 28.39 16.78
N GLY A 586 -21.25 27.31 16.02
CA GLY A 586 -21.65 25.97 16.37
C GLY A 586 -20.79 24.96 15.56
N PRO A 587 -21.11 23.67 15.64
CA PRO A 587 -20.37 22.62 14.91
C PRO A 587 -20.29 22.87 13.43
N GLU A 588 -21.31 23.41 12.78
CA GLU A 588 -21.33 23.69 11.34
C GLU A 588 -20.23 24.66 10.92
N GLN A 589 -20.03 25.74 11.67
CA GLN A 589 -18.99 26.73 11.42
C GLN A 589 -17.59 26.13 11.65
N VAL A 590 -17.43 25.24 12.61
CA VAL A 590 -16.18 24.51 12.82
C VAL A 590 -15.88 23.59 11.65
N MET A 591 -16.90 22.88 11.13
CA MET A 591 -16.77 22.02 9.93
C MET A 591 -16.44 22.83 8.68
N GLU A 592 -17.09 23.98 8.49
CA GLU A 592 -16.83 24.90 7.39
C GLU A 592 -15.36 25.32 7.38
N TYR A 593 -14.81 25.77 8.52
CA TYR A 593 -13.42 26.17 8.60
C TYR A 593 -12.44 25.01 8.44
N ALA A 594 -12.80 23.81 8.90
CA ALA A 594 -12.00 22.61 8.64
C ALA A 594 -11.84 22.35 7.13
N LYS A 595 -12.93 22.52 6.36
CA LYS A 595 -12.91 22.39 4.88
C LYS A 595 -12.17 23.55 4.22
N LEU A 596 -12.37 24.79 4.68
CA LEU A 596 -11.63 25.96 4.17
C LEU A 596 -10.11 25.81 4.32
N PHE A 597 -9.66 25.13 5.37
CA PHE A 597 -8.26 24.77 5.56
C PHE A 597 -7.83 23.48 4.81
N GLY A 598 -8.68 22.90 3.96
CA GLY A 598 -8.38 21.78 3.08
C GLY A 598 -8.24 20.42 3.77
N LEU A 599 -8.92 20.22 4.92
CA LEU A 599 -8.80 18.96 5.70
C LEU A 599 -9.63 17.80 5.13
N ASP A 600 -10.51 18.03 4.15
CA ASP A 600 -11.30 17.03 3.44
C ASP A 600 -10.80 16.77 2.01
N ASP A 601 -9.66 17.35 1.63
CA ASP A 601 -9.10 17.23 0.28
C ASP A 601 -7.63 16.77 0.28
N TYR A 602 -7.12 16.46 -0.90
CA TYR A 602 -5.71 16.17 -1.11
C TYR A 602 -4.84 17.41 -0.90
N THR A 603 -3.61 17.19 -0.42
CA THR A 603 -2.65 18.29 -0.27
C THR A 603 -1.97 18.67 -1.59
N GLY A 604 -1.99 17.76 -2.57
CA GLY A 604 -1.32 17.87 -3.85
C GLY A 604 -0.16 16.89 -4.03
N LEU A 605 0.28 16.25 -2.96
CA LEU A 605 1.38 15.26 -3.01
C LEU A 605 1.05 14.02 -3.86
N TYR A 606 -0.23 13.73 -4.10
CA TYR A 606 -0.63 12.63 -4.99
C TYR A 606 -0.12 12.81 -6.43
N GLU A 607 0.07 14.05 -6.88
CA GLU A 607 0.62 14.34 -8.21
C GLU A 607 2.08 13.84 -8.33
N ASP A 608 2.85 14.00 -7.25
CA ASP A 608 4.28 13.68 -7.20
C ASP A 608 4.58 12.27 -6.67
N LEU A 609 3.64 11.62 -5.99
CA LEU A 609 3.79 10.27 -5.41
C LEU A 609 2.98 9.20 -6.15
N GLY A 610 2.19 9.61 -7.14
CA GLY A 610 1.35 8.72 -7.94
C GLY A 610 0.01 8.37 -7.29
N VAL A 611 -0.85 7.73 -8.07
CA VAL A 611 -2.19 7.30 -7.63
C VAL A 611 -2.07 6.34 -6.44
N GLY A 612 -2.79 6.65 -5.35
CA GLY A 612 -2.71 5.90 -4.09
C GLY A 612 -1.61 6.38 -3.13
N GLY A 613 -0.76 7.31 -3.53
CA GLY A 613 0.31 7.87 -2.69
C GLY A 613 -0.18 8.83 -1.60
N GLU A 614 -1.43 9.28 -1.64
CA GLU A 614 -2.04 10.18 -0.66
C GLU A 614 -3.47 9.80 -0.34
N SER A 615 -3.89 9.95 0.92
CA SER A 615 -5.25 9.73 1.41
C SER A 615 -5.94 11.05 1.73
N LYS A 616 -7.25 11.12 1.49
CA LYS A 616 -8.09 12.23 1.95
C LYS A 616 -8.39 12.11 3.43
N GLY A 617 -8.47 13.25 4.12
CA GLY A 617 -8.98 13.32 5.48
C GLY A 617 -10.50 13.20 5.56
N LYS A 618 -11.00 13.06 6.77
CA LYS A 618 -12.44 13.01 7.08
C LYS A 618 -12.79 14.15 8.05
N VAL A 619 -13.53 15.14 7.56
CA VAL A 619 -14.20 16.14 8.39
C VAL A 619 -15.54 15.53 8.81
N PRO A 620 -15.84 15.35 10.11
CA PRO A 620 -17.11 14.80 10.58
C PRO A 620 -18.27 15.73 10.20
N SER A 621 -19.40 15.15 9.82
CA SER A 621 -20.66 15.89 9.61
C SER A 621 -21.84 15.04 10.05
N GLU A 622 -22.99 15.68 10.27
CA GLU A 622 -24.22 14.96 10.60
C GLU A 622 -24.63 14.02 9.46
N GLU A 623 -24.54 14.48 8.22
CA GLU A 623 -24.82 13.69 7.02
C GLU A 623 -23.89 12.46 6.92
N ALA A 624 -22.57 12.66 7.03
CA ALA A 624 -21.60 11.56 7.01
C ALA A 624 -21.82 10.55 8.16
N LYS A 625 -22.26 11.02 9.33
CA LYS A 625 -22.60 10.16 10.46
C LYS A 625 -23.85 9.33 10.20
N ILE A 626 -24.88 9.93 9.62
CA ILE A 626 -26.10 9.25 9.19
C ILE A 626 -25.75 8.17 8.16
N ASP A 627 -25.01 8.51 7.11
CA ASP A 627 -24.66 7.58 6.04
C ASP A 627 -23.83 6.39 6.54
N SER A 628 -22.84 6.65 7.41
CA SER A 628 -22.06 5.58 8.03
C SER A 628 -22.92 4.69 8.92
N THR A 629 -23.86 5.27 9.66
CA THR A 629 -24.78 4.50 10.50
C THR A 629 -25.76 3.66 9.68
N LYS A 630 -26.28 4.21 8.57
CA LYS A 630 -27.11 3.47 7.61
C LYS A 630 -26.35 2.25 7.06
N THR A 631 -25.09 2.43 6.70
CA THR A 631 -24.23 1.35 6.21
C THR A 631 -24.02 0.27 7.29
N MET A 632 -23.70 0.67 8.50
CA MET A 632 -23.57 -0.27 9.63
C MET A 632 -24.89 -1.00 9.94
N LEU A 633 -26.04 -0.31 9.91
CA LEU A 633 -27.35 -0.91 10.12
C LEU A 633 -27.71 -1.89 9.00
N LYS A 634 -27.46 -1.54 7.73
CA LYS A 634 -27.65 -2.47 6.60
C LYS A 634 -26.79 -3.73 6.76
N THR A 635 -25.52 -3.57 7.11
CA THR A 635 -24.60 -4.69 7.35
C THR A 635 -25.11 -5.60 8.48
N TYR A 636 -25.50 -5.01 9.59
CA TYR A 636 -26.10 -5.75 10.71
C TYR A 636 -27.34 -6.53 10.29
N LEU A 637 -28.32 -5.86 9.66
CA LEU A 637 -29.58 -6.47 9.24
C LEU A 637 -29.36 -7.57 8.18
N ASN A 638 -28.45 -7.35 7.22
CA ASN A 638 -28.05 -8.34 6.23
C ASN A 638 -27.49 -9.64 6.86
N LYS A 639 -26.92 -9.55 8.07
CA LYS A 639 -26.37 -10.68 8.81
C LYS A 639 -27.43 -11.37 9.68
N VAL A 640 -28.23 -10.59 10.43
CA VAL A 640 -29.14 -11.16 11.45
C VAL A 640 -30.55 -11.40 10.96
N ALA A 641 -31.08 -10.60 10.01
CA ALA A 641 -32.47 -10.65 9.56
C ALA A 641 -32.71 -11.53 8.33
N LYS A 642 -31.73 -12.35 7.91
CA LYS A 642 -31.83 -13.20 6.69
C LYS A 642 -33.13 -13.97 6.59
N ASN A 643 -33.62 -14.49 7.71
CA ASN A 643 -34.84 -15.30 7.80
C ASN A 643 -35.89 -14.68 8.71
N SER A 644 -35.79 -13.41 9.07
CA SER A 644 -36.66 -12.76 10.05
C SER A 644 -37.98 -12.25 9.50
N PHE A 645 -38.22 -12.34 8.19
CA PHE A 645 -39.50 -11.97 7.58
C PHE A 645 -40.39 -13.21 7.36
N THR A 646 -41.72 -13.04 7.50
CA THR A 646 -42.67 -14.16 7.37
C THR A 646 -42.93 -14.57 5.92
N ASP A 647 -42.68 -13.71 4.94
CA ASP A 647 -43.04 -13.89 3.54
C ASP A 647 -41.85 -13.90 2.57
N ILE A 648 -40.69 -13.48 3.01
CA ILE A 648 -39.45 -13.48 2.22
C ILE A 648 -38.25 -13.93 3.04
N THR A 649 -37.23 -14.40 2.34
CA THR A 649 -35.90 -14.64 2.92
C THR A 649 -34.85 -14.01 2.03
N LYS A 650 -33.65 -13.73 2.57
CA LYS A 650 -32.54 -13.15 1.78
C LYS A 650 -32.19 -14.02 0.56
N ASP A 651 -32.17 -15.34 0.73
CA ASP A 651 -31.76 -16.29 -0.31
C ASP A 651 -32.82 -16.50 -1.42
N LYS A 652 -34.11 -16.43 -1.07
CA LYS A 652 -35.21 -16.66 -2.04
C LYS A 652 -35.71 -15.38 -2.71
N ASN A 653 -35.56 -14.25 -2.07
CA ASN A 653 -36.10 -12.96 -2.52
C ASN A 653 -35.08 -11.84 -2.28
N PRO A 654 -33.88 -11.90 -2.84
CA PRO A 654 -32.79 -11.00 -2.47
C PRO A 654 -33.11 -9.53 -2.75
N GLU A 655 -33.75 -9.20 -3.88
CA GLU A 655 -34.11 -7.82 -4.20
C GLU A 655 -35.14 -7.23 -3.23
N GLU A 656 -36.19 -7.98 -2.90
CA GLU A 656 -37.24 -7.51 -2.00
C GLU A 656 -36.71 -7.43 -0.56
N PHE A 657 -35.84 -8.37 -0.18
CA PHE A 657 -35.12 -8.32 1.08
C PHE A 657 -34.27 -7.07 1.19
N SER A 658 -33.42 -6.77 0.17
CA SER A 658 -32.58 -5.58 0.11
C SER A 658 -33.42 -4.30 0.21
N LYS A 659 -34.54 -4.20 -0.50
CA LYS A 659 -35.47 -3.05 -0.40
C LYS A 659 -36.04 -2.86 1.01
N ARG A 660 -36.32 -3.94 1.74
CA ARG A 660 -36.80 -3.84 3.12
C ARG A 660 -35.69 -3.38 4.07
N ILE A 661 -34.49 -3.92 3.91
CA ILE A 661 -33.31 -3.48 4.69
C ILE A 661 -33.04 -2.00 4.44
N GLU A 662 -33.07 -1.56 3.15
CA GLU A 662 -32.92 -0.16 2.76
C GLU A 662 -33.98 0.73 3.43
N LYS A 663 -35.21 0.29 3.41
CA LYS A 663 -36.32 1.02 4.06
C LYS A 663 -36.12 1.16 5.56
N ILE A 664 -35.59 0.14 6.24
CA ILE A 664 -35.28 0.20 7.67
C ILE A 664 -34.09 1.14 7.91
N ALA A 665 -33.05 1.04 7.09
CA ALA A 665 -31.88 1.91 7.23
C ALA A 665 -32.21 3.39 7.02
N ASN A 666 -33.15 3.70 6.11
CA ASN A 666 -33.60 5.08 5.85
C ASN A 666 -34.36 5.71 7.02
N TRP A 667 -34.69 4.98 8.09
CA TRP A 667 -35.23 5.59 9.31
C TRP A 667 -34.17 6.42 10.05
N CYS A 668 -32.88 6.24 9.73
CA CYS A 668 -31.80 7.11 10.22
C CYS A 668 -31.90 8.55 9.70
N ASP A 669 -32.54 8.78 8.56
CA ASP A 669 -32.70 10.10 7.95
C ASP A 669 -33.80 10.93 8.63
N GLU A 670 -34.71 10.30 9.38
CA GLU A 670 -35.85 10.98 9.98
C GLU A 670 -35.42 12.03 11.02
N GLU A 671 -35.89 13.25 10.92
CA GLU A 671 -35.56 14.36 11.82
C GLU A 671 -35.79 13.96 13.30
N ASN A 672 -36.90 13.31 13.60
CA ASN A 672 -37.23 12.78 14.91
C ASN A 672 -36.92 11.26 14.94
N THR A 673 -36.04 10.88 15.85
CA THR A 673 -35.71 9.44 16.02
C THR A 673 -36.95 8.66 16.39
N PRO A 674 -37.34 7.64 15.59
CA PRO A 674 -38.49 6.79 15.91
C PRO A 674 -38.35 6.11 17.26
N THR A 675 -39.44 6.14 18.05
CA THR A 675 -39.49 5.45 19.32
C THR A 675 -39.52 3.94 19.15
N LYS A 676 -39.16 3.17 20.19
CA LYS A 676 -39.22 1.69 20.13
C LYS A 676 -40.62 1.22 19.72
N ALA A 677 -41.70 1.85 20.22
CA ALA A 677 -43.07 1.45 19.87
C ALA A 677 -43.38 1.69 18.36
N GLU A 678 -42.89 2.80 17.81
CA GLU A 678 -43.02 3.07 16.37
C GLU A 678 -42.22 2.10 15.53
N VAL A 679 -40.98 1.79 15.94
CA VAL A 679 -40.13 0.81 15.23
C VAL A 679 -40.77 -0.58 15.26
N LEU A 680 -41.27 -1.04 16.42
CA LEU A 680 -42.03 -2.30 16.50
C LEU A 680 -43.21 -2.32 15.49
N SER A 681 -44.05 -1.28 15.50
CA SER A 681 -45.18 -1.18 14.56
C SER A 681 -44.74 -1.15 13.09
N ARG A 682 -43.62 -0.54 12.78
CA ARG A 682 -43.07 -0.51 11.41
C ARG A 682 -42.48 -1.88 10.99
N LEU A 683 -41.81 -2.59 11.91
CA LEU A 683 -41.30 -3.94 11.67
C LEU A 683 -42.43 -4.96 11.47
N GLU A 684 -43.53 -4.87 12.24
CA GLU A 684 -44.74 -5.66 12.03
C GLU A 684 -45.31 -5.44 10.62
N LYS A 685 -45.45 -4.18 10.17
CA LYS A 685 -45.90 -3.87 8.81
C LYS A 685 -44.97 -4.37 7.72
N LEU A 686 -43.67 -4.52 8.01
CA LEU A 686 -42.69 -5.15 7.14
C LEU A 686 -42.70 -6.67 7.26
N LYS A 687 -43.63 -7.23 8.06
CA LYS A 687 -43.84 -8.69 8.26
C LYS A 687 -42.62 -9.38 8.91
N VAL A 688 -42.00 -8.73 9.84
CA VAL A 688 -41.00 -9.36 10.71
C VAL A 688 -41.70 -10.37 11.61
N LYS A 689 -41.06 -11.52 11.86
CA LYS A 689 -41.55 -12.58 12.72
C LYS A 689 -41.64 -12.09 14.17
N GLU A 690 -42.67 -12.57 14.92
CA GLU A 690 -42.94 -12.17 16.28
C GLU A 690 -41.74 -12.43 17.20
N ASP A 691 -41.06 -13.57 17.05
CA ASP A 691 -39.85 -13.94 17.81
C ASP A 691 -38.64 -12.98 17.63
N ASP A 692 -38.55 -12.29 16.50
CA ASP A 692 -37.45 -11.41 16.15
C ASP A 692 -37.75 -9.93 16.41
N LEU A 693 -39.06 -9.56 16.56
CA LEU A 693 -39.52 -8.16 16.62
C LEU A 693 -38.83 -7.36 17.74
N GLU A 694 -38.86 -7.84 18.96
CA GLU A 694 -38.32 -7.14 20.13
C GLU A 694 -36.80 -6.96 20.01
N THR A 695 -36.10 -8.03 19.64
CA THR A 695 -34.64 -8.03 19.53
C THR A 695 -34.16 -7.08 18.43
N LEU A 696 -34.81 -7.11 17.25
CA LEU A 696 -34.47 -6.22 16.16
C LEU A 696 -34.81 -4.76 16.49
N ALA A 697 -36.00 -4.51 17.11
CA ALA A 697 -36.40 -3.17 17.50
C ALA A 697 -35.41 -2.55 18.49
N ASP A 698 -34.99 -3.30 19.50
CA ASP A 698 -34.01 -2.85 20.50
C ASP A 698 -32.68 -2.48 19.85
N GLN A 699 -32.15 -3.35 19.00
CA GLN A 699 -30.88 -3.08 18.30
C GLN A 699 -30.99 -1.88 17.35
N ILE A 700 -32.06 -1.82 16.53
CA ILE A 700 -32.27 -0.70 15.61
C ILE A 700 -32.35 0.61 16.36
N VAL A 701 -33.15 0.71 17.41
CA VAL A 701 -33.37 1.98 18.15
C VAL A 701 -32.14 2.37 18.96
N TYR A 702 -31.72 1.46 19.86
CA TYR A 702 -30.74 1.83 20.89
C TYR A 702 -29.30 1.82 20.41
N THR A 703 -28.99 1.00 19.37
CA THR A 703 -27.64 0.96 18.81
C THR A 703 -27.47 1.88 17.60
N TYR A 704 -28.43 1.87 16.65
CA TYR A 704 -28.25 2.57 15.37
C TYR A 704 -28.99 3.91 15.29
N LEU A 705 -30.30 3.97 15.48
CA LEU A 705 -31.05 5.21 15.31
C LEU A 705 -30.61 6.30 16.31
N ASN A 706 -30.33 5.92 17.57
CA ASN A 706 -29.81 6.86 18.55
C ASN A 706 -28.38 7.30 18.22
N PHE A 707 -27.57 6.42 17.62
CA PHE A 707 -26.20 6.76 17.21
C PHE A 707 -26.17 7.67 15.98
N ALA A 708 -27.12 7.53 15.04
CA ALA A 708 -27.21 8.33 13.83
C ALA A 708 -27.33 9.84 14.09
N LYS A 709 -27.91 10.23 15.22
CA LYS A 709 -28.13 11.63 15.55
C LYS A 709 -26.87 12.33 16.04
N TRP A 710 -26.70 13.56 15.56
CA TRP A 710 -25.66 14.43 16.06
C TRP A 710 -25.93 14.84 17.50
N THR A 711 -24.97 14.63 18.37
CA THR A 711 -25.13 14.88 19.80
C THR A 711 -24.15 15.96 20.26
N VAL A 712 -24.39 16.52 21.45
CA VAL A 712 -23.43 17.45 22.09
C VAL A 712 -22.06 16.78 22.28
N SER A 713 -22.03 15.46 22.47
CA SER A 713 -20.78 14.68 22.53
C SER A 713 -20.00 14.76 21.22
N ASP A 714 -20.69 14.70 20.07
CA ASP A 714 -20.08 14.81 18.75
C ASP A 714 -19.54 16.23 18.51
N ALA A 715 -20.31 17.25 18.94
CA ALA A 715 -19.86 18.64 18.88
C ALA A 715 -18.62 18.90 19.75
N PHE A 716 -18.57 18.34 20.96
CA PHE A 716 -17.40 18.42 21.83
C PHE A 716 -16.19 17.73 21.19
N ASN A 717 -16.38 16.51 20.65
CA ASN A 717 -15.33 15.77 19.97
C ASN A 717 -14.81 16.54 18.73
N LEU A 718 -15.71 17.07 17.92
CA LEU A 718 -15.34 17.92 16.77
C LEU A 718 -14.47 19.09 17.21
N ALA A 719 -14.90 19.83 18.22
CA ALA A 719 -14.21 21.05 18.69
C ALA A 719 -12.76 20.83 19.14
N ILE A 720 -12.39 19.61 19.49
CA ILE A 720 -11.03 19.27 19.97
C ILE A 720 -10.31 18.22 19.08
N GLY A 721 -10.82 17.95 17.89
CA GLY A 721 -10.19 17.02 16.94
C GLY A 721 -10.24 15.55 17.36
N GLN A 722 -11.29 15.15 18.08
CA GLN A 722 -11.56 13.78 18.52
C GLN A 722 -12.73 13.17 17.73
N GLY A 723 -13.17 11.99 18.14
CA GLY A 723 -14.30 11.30 17.51
C GLY A 723 -13.96 10.84 16.09
N GLU A 724 -14.75 11.26 15.10
CA GLU A 724 -14.59 10.87 13.69
C GLU A 724 -13.63 11.78 12.90
N ASN A 725 -13.03 12.81 13.53
CA ASN A 725 -11.97 13.58 12.88
C ASN A 725 -10.81 12.66 12.53
N ALA A 726 -10.34 12.71 11.30
CA ALA A 726 -9.22 11.87 10.85
C ALA A 726 -8.47 12.54 9.69
N TYR A 727 -7.18 12.84 9.87
CA TYR A 727 -6.36 13.58 8.91
C TYR A 727 -4.96 13.01 8.81
N THR A 728 -4.31 13.25 7.67
CA THR A 728 -2.91 12.90 7.48
C THR A 728 -1.98 13.97 8.08
N PRO A 729 -0.75 13.62 8.47
CA PRO A 729 0.27 14.62 8.84
C PRO A 729 0.51 15.68 7.77
N ALA A 730 0.42 15.33 6.49
CA ALA A 730 0.53 16.27 5.37
C ALA A 730 -0.60 17.32 5.37
N GLN A 731 -1.86 16.90 5.61
CA GLN A 731 -2.96 17.86 5.73
C GLN A 731 -2.80 18.75 6.96
N VAL A 732 -2.33 18.18 8.06
CA VAL A 732 -2.13 18.93 9.30
C VAL A 732 -1.02 19.99 9.14
N VAL A 733 0.12 19.65 8.53
CA VAL A 733 1.17 20.64 8.30
C VAL A 733 0.73 21.74 7.32
N ARG A 734 -0.07 21.37 6.31
CA ARG A 734 -0.59 22.31 5.28
C ARG A 734 -1.45 23.41 5.91
N TYR A 735 -2.39 23.08 6.80
CA TYR A 735 -3.21 24.09 7.46
C TYR A 735 -2.41 24.92 8.48
N ILE A 736 -1.42 24.32 9.16
CA ILE A 736 -0.50 25.07 10.04
C ILE A 736 0.35 26.05 9.23
N SER A 737 0.81 25.64 8.06
CA SER A 737 1.51 26.53 7.11
C SER A 737 0.61 27.70 6.68
N ALA A 738 -0.67 27.46 6.41
CA ALA A 738 -1.63 28.51 6.08
C ALA A 738 -1.86 29.49 7.25
N ILE A 739 -1.84 29.04 8.50
CA ILE A 739 -1.87 29.93 9.66
C ILE A 739 -0.60 30.78 9.71
N ALA A 740 0.58 30.17 9.48
CA ALA A 740 1.87 30.83 9.56
C ALA A 740 2.05 31.91 8.48
N ASN A 741 1.64 31.66 7.24
CA ASN A 741 1.83 32.56 6.10
C ASN A 741 0.71 33.60 5.91
N GLY A 742 -0.19 33.74 6.88
CA GLY A 742 -1.29 34.71 6.82
C GLY A 742 -2.49 34.29 5.98
N GLY A 743 -2.72 32.97 5.81
CA GLY A 743 -3.94 32.41 5.24
C GLY A 743 -3.84 32.01 3.75
N THR A 744 -2.67 31.67 3.27
CA THR A 744 -2.50 31.11 1.92
C THR A 744 -2.36 29.58 2.02
N LEU A 745 -3.27 28.86 1.40
CA LEU A 745 -3.27 27.40 1.35
C LEU A 745 -2.47 26.92 0.13
N ASN A 746 -1.18 26.66 0.32
CA ASN A 746 -0.31 26.20 -0.76
C ASN A 746 -0.56 24.72 -1.08
N GLN A 747 -0.43 24.35 -2.36
CA GLN A 747 -0.28 22.97 -2.76
C GLN A 747 1.09 22.45 -2.26
N LEU A 748 1.10 21.30 -1.59
CA LEU A 748 2.36 20.65 -1.24
C LEU A 748 2.92 19.88 -2.44
N TYR A 749 4.24 19.90 -2.58
CA TYR A 749 4.93 19.20 -3.66
C TYR A 749 6.36 18.83 -3.27
N VAL A 750 6.88 17.77 -3.91
CA VAL A 750 8.24 17.25 -3.71
C VAL A 750 9.07 17.28 -5.01
N VAL A 751 8.45 17.27 -6.18
CA VAL A 751 9.16 17.38 -7.46
C VAL A 751 9.29 18.86 -7.80
N GLN A 752 10.51 19.37 -7.84
CA GLN A 752 10.79 20.77 -8.13
C GLN A 752 10.88 21.02 -9.64
N LYS A 753 11.70 20.22 -10.32
CA LYS A 753 11.94 20.33 -11.76
C LYS A 753 12.51 19.03 -12.32
N SER A 754 12.45 18.88 -13.63
CA SER A 754 13.25 17.90 -14.38
C SER A 754 14.10 18.58 -15.45
N ILE A 755 15.22 17.98 -15.76
CA ILE A 755 16.17 18.45 -16.77
C ILE A 755 16.48 17.28 -17.70
N SER A 756 16.26 17.47 -19.01
CA SER A 756 16.57 16.46 -20.02
C SER A 756 18.05 16.05 -19.99
N SER A 757 18.35 14.81 -20.39
CA SER A 757 19.72 14.25 -20.35
C SER A 757 20.73 15.05 -21.20
N ASP A 758 20.27 15.75 -22.22
CA ASP A 758 21.07 16.63 -23.08
C ASP A 758 21.07 18.09 -22.63
N TYR A 759 20.40 18.40 -21.50
CA TYR A 759 20.23 19.75 -20.94
C TYR A 759 19.47 20.74 -21.84
N SER A 760 18.78 20.29 -22.89
CA SER A 760 18.05 21.16 -23.82
C SER A 760 16.72 21.65 -23.26
N GLU A 761 16.10 20.87 -22.36
CA GLU A 761 14.79 21.17 -21.78
C GLU A 761 14.84 21.17 -20.26
N VAL A 762 14.12 22.12 -19.66
CA VAL A 762 13.92 22.23 -18.22
C VAL A 762 12.42 22.40 -17.97
N ASP A 763 11.82 21.43 -17.28
CA ASP A 763 10.42 21.49 -16.85
C ASP A 763 10.36 21.81 -15.35
N VAL A 764 9.79 22.96 -14.99
CA VAL A 764 9.72 23.47 -13.62
C VAL A 764 8.27 23.36 -13.13
N LYS A 765 8.07 22.75 -11.95
CA LYS A 765 6.76 22.66 -11.31
C LYS A 765 6.23 24.05 -10.97
N GLU A 766 4.98 24.31 -11.35
CA GLU A 766 4.23 25.51 -10.98
C GLU A 766 3.13 25.12 -9.95
N PRO A 767 3.42 25.23 -8.64
CA PRO A 767 2.46 24.82 -7.62
C PRO A 767 1.28 25.82 -7.53
N LYS A 768 0.09 25.30 -7.22
CA LYS A 768 -1.10 26.10 -7.01
C LYS A 768 -1.15 26.60 -5.57
N SER A 769 -1.64 27.83 -5.39
CA SER A 769 -1.92 28.39 -4.08
C SER A 769 -3.29 29.07 -4.07
N GLU A 770 -3.99 28.98 -2.98
CA GLU A 770 -5.30 29.58 -2.80
C GLU A 770 -5.30 30.45 -1.54
N LYS A 771 -5.75 31.69 -1.65
CA LYS A 771 -5.93 32.56 -0.50
C LYS A 771 -7.27 32.28 0.14
N ILE A 772 -7.25 31.87 1.40
CA ILE A 772 -8.49 31.67 2.17
C ILE A 772 -9.14 33.04 2.40
N ASP A 773 -10.43 33.15 2.07
CA ASP A 773 -11.20 34.39 2.22
C ASP A 773 -11.72 34.52 3.67
N PHE A 774 -10.86 35.04 4.54
CA PHE A 774 -11.22 35.36 5.92
C PHE A 774 -11.93 36.71 6.01
N LYS A 775 -12.96 36.80 6.85
CA LYS A 775 -13.62 38.08 7.20
C LYS A 775 -12.62 39.05 7.83
N ASN A 776 -11.69 38.52 8.65
CA ASN A 776 -10.63 39.27 9.28
C ASN A 776 -9.36 38.44 9.44
N SER A 777 -8.39 38.58 8.53
CA SER A 777 -7.13 37.84 8.59
C SER A 777 -6.26 38.15 9.83
N ASP A 778 -6.51 39.25 10.53
CA ASP A 778 -5.81 39.55 11.81
C ASP A 778 -6.15 38.54 12.91
N ASN A 779 -7.24 37.79 12.78
CA ASN A 779 -7.59 36.69 13.67
C ASN A 779 -6.52 35.59 13.72
N LEU A 780 -5.77 35.40 12.64
CA LEU A 780 -4.62 34.48 12.64
C LEU A 780 -3.54 34.91 13.64
N LYS A 781 -3.32 36.25 13.78
CA LYS A 781 -2.34 36.80 14.74
C LYS A 781 -2.72 36.46 16.19
N GLU A 782 -4.04 36.44 16.50
CA GLU A 782 -4.51 36.07 17.80
C GLU A 782 -4.23 34.61 18.15
N LEU A 783 -4.41 33.71 17.18
CA LEU A 783 -4.01 32.30 17.32
C LEU A 783 -2.50 32.16 17.54
N ILE A 784 -1.70 32.85 16.73
CA ILE A 784 -0.23 32.82 16.82
C ILE A 784 0.26 33.29 18.18
N LYS A 785 -0.37 34.33 18.79
CA LYS A 785 -0.04 34.74 20.16
C LYS A 785 -0.22 33.60 21.17
N GLY A 786 -1.32 32.85 21.05
CA GLY A 786 -1.55 31.66 21.90
C GLY A 786 -0.53 30.56 21.63
N MET A 787 -0.23 30.29 20.35
CA MET A 787 0.74 29.26 19.97
C MET A 787 2.18 29.58 20.44
N LYS A 788 2.58 30.84 20.46
CA LYS A 788 3.88 31.27 21.05
C LYS A 788 3.94 30.95 22.55
N ARG A 789 2.83 31.15 23.29
CA ARG A 789 2.79 30.82 24.70
C ARG A 789 2.93 29.33 25.00
N VAL A 790 2.55 28.44 24.07
CA VAL A 790 2.79 26.99 24.22
C VAL A 790 4.28 26.71 24.45
N VAL A 791 5.16 27.44 23.76
CA VAL A 791 6.62 27.25 23.85
C VAL A 791 7.24 28.06 25.00
N THR A 792 6.76 29.26 25.29
CA THR A 792 7.37 30.13 26.32
C THR A 792 6.89 29.78 27.74
N GLU A 793 5.63 29.35 27.92
CA GLU A 793 4.99 29.17 29.21
C GLU A 793 4.25 27.83 29.34
N GLY A 794 3.83 27.22 28.21
CA GLY A 794 2.87 26.12 28.17
C GLY A 794 3.53 24.72 27.95
N THR A 795 2.76 23.87 27.30
CA THR A 795 3.05 22.41 27.14
C THR A 795 4.32 22.11 26.34
N GLY A 796 4.83 23.01 25.50
CA GLY A 796 6.05 22.87 24.71
C GLY A 796 7.32 23.39 25.35
N LYS A 797 7.21 24.13 26.47
CA LYS A 797 8.31 24.87 27.11
C LYS A 797 9.52 23.98 27.45
N LYS A 798 9.28 22.78 27.98
CA LYS A 798 10.32 21.85 28.43
C LYS A 798 11.22 21.40 27.26
N VAL A 799 10.68 21.30 26.05
CA VAL A 799 11.41 20.74 24.89
C VAL A 799 11.95 21.84 23.99
N LEU A 800 11.16 22.87 23.67
CA LEU A 800 11.50 23.88 22.67
C LEU A 800 11.90 25.23 23.24
N GLY A 801 11.61 25.48 24.53
CA GLY A 801 11.77 26.83 25.15
C GLY A 801 13.22 27.32 25.26
N ASP A 802 14.20 26.46 25.11
CA ASP A 802 15.63 26.78 25.26
C ASP A 802 16.38 26.91 23.90
N LEU A 803 15.67 26.85 22.77
CA LEU A 803 16.30 26.93 21.44
C LEU A 803 16.76 28.34 21.04
N GLY A 804 16.25 29.40 21.69
CA GLY A 804 16.62 30.79 21.40
C GLY A 804 16.01 31.35 20.07
N VAL A 805 15.09 30.60 19.48
CA VAL A 805 14.31 31.00 18.27
C VAL A 805 12.87 31.24 18.67
N SER A 806 12.22 32.23 18.05
CA SER A 806 10.78 32.45 18.24
C SER A 806 10.01 31.32 17.56
N ILE A 807 9.29 30.53 18.35
CA ILE A 807 8.55 29.34 17.84
C ILE A 807 7.09 29.46 18.25
N ALA A 808 6.20 29.16 17.31
CA ALA A 808 4.78 28.94 17.59
C ALA A 808 4.47 27.44 17.44
N ALA A 809 3.82 26.86 18.44
CA ALA A 809 3.55 25.42 18.45
C ALA A 809 2.17 25.08 19.01
N LYS A 810 1.70 23.87 18.74
CA LYS A 810 0.56 23.27 19.39
C LYS A 810 0.78 21.78 19.59
N THR A 811 0.56 21.34 20.82
CA THR A 811 0.59 19.92 21.18
C THR A 811 -0.78 19.28 21.05
N GLY A 812 -0.83 18.02 20.66
CA GLY A 812 -2.04 17.24 20.54
C GLY A 812 -1.87 15.84 21.15
N THR A 813 -2.92 15.36 21.78
CA THR A 813 -3.05 13.96 22.20
C THR A 813 -4.46 13.51 21.87
N ALA A 814 -4.58 12.48 21.02
CA ALA A 814 -5.88 11.96 20.65
C ALA A 814 -6.08 10.56 21.25
N GLN A 815 -7.19 10.39 21.96
CA GLN A 815 -7.47 9.15 22.70
C GLN A 815 -7.92 8.04 21.76
N LYS A 816 -7.38 6.83 21.98
CA LYS A 816 -7.81 5.58 21.33
C LYS A 816 -8.13 4.54 22.41
N SER A 817 -9.40 4.30 22.66
CA SER A 817 -9.85 3.41 23.75
C SER A 817 -10.17 1.98 23.31
N THR A 818 -9.95 1.65 22.05
CA THR A 818 -10.21 0.30 21.52
C THR A 818 -9.09 -0.68 21.86
N LYS A 819 -9.41 -1.98 21.86
CA LYS A 819 -8.44 -3.05 22.09
C LYS A 819 -7.62 -3.33 20.84
N ILE A 820 -6.35 -3.71 21.04
CA ILE A 820 -5.48 -4.16 19.96
C ILE A 820 -5.91 -5.58 19.57
N PRO A 821 -6.26 -5.84 18.29
CA PRO A 821 -6.54 -7.19 17.84
C PRO A 821 -5.33 -8.10 18.02
N THR A 822 -5.57 -9.38 18.23
CA THR A 822 -4.52 -10.40 18.27
C THR A 822 -4.27 -10.94 16.86
N ASP A 823 -3.05 -11.36 16.59
CA ASP A 823 -2.66 -12.00 15.32
C ASP A 823 -3.25 -13.40 15.18
N ASN A 824 -3.48 -14.08 16.31
CA ASN A 824 -4.18 -15.37 16.41
C ASN A 824 -5.26 -15.28 17.48
N GLU A 825 -6.48 -15.00 17.06
CA GLU A 825 -7.62 -14.82 17.95
C GLU A 825 -8.09 -16.14 18.56
N TYR A 826 -8.02 -17.25 17.80
CA TYR A 826 -8.38 -18.56 18.31
C TYR A 826 -7.49 -18.99 19.47
N ASP A 827 -6.18 -18.85 19.36
CA ASP A 827 -5.24 -19.21 20.43
C ASP A 827 -5.40 -18.28 21.64
N TYR A 828 -5.67 -16.99 21.41
CA TYR A 828 -5.98 -16.05 22.48
C TYR A 828 -7.23 -16.53 23.28
N LEU A 829 -8.31 -16.87 22.62
CA LEU A 829 -9.53 -17.35 23.26
C LEU A 829 -9.29 -18.66 24.02
N MET A 830 -8.58 -19.60 23.39
CA MET A 830 -8.25 -20.90 24.01
C MET A 830 -7.38 -20.75 25.27
N SER A 831 -6.48 -19.79 25.30
CA SER A 831 -5.60 -19.55 26.47
C SER A 831 -6.34 -18.90 27.66
N HIS A 832 -7.52 -18.26 27.44
CA HIS A 832 -8.28 -17.53 28.45
C HIS A 832 -9.58 -18.21 28.90
N LEU A 833 -9.86 -19.47 28.46
CA LEU A 833 -11.11 -20.18 28.78
C LEU A 833 -11.41 -20.24 30.27
N SER A 834 -10.41 -20.43 31.11
CA SER A 834 -10.56 -20.45 32.57
C SER A 834 -11.06 -19.11 33.13
N ALA A 835 -10.59 -17.98 32.55
CA ALA A 835 -11.03 -16.66 32.94
C ALA A 835 -12.50 -16.37 32.55
N TYR A 836 -13.00 -17.07 31.54
CA TYR A 836 -14.40 -17.01 31.11
C TYR A 836 -15.30 -17.98 31.87
N ASN A 837 -14.80 -18.71 32.85
CA ASN A 837 -15.50 -19.74 33.63
C ASN A 837 -16.16 -20.82 32.75
N VAL A 838 -15.47 -21.29 31.73
CA VAL A 838 -15.88 -22.37 30.83
C VAL A 838 -14.82 -23.47 30.77
N ASN A 839 -15.25 -24.70 30.59
CA ASN A 839 -14.38 -25.87 30.48
C ASN A 839 -13.94 -26.10 29.04
N LYS A 840 -12.65 -26.36 28.81
CA LYS A 840 -12.08 -26.57 27.46
C LYS A 840 -12.77 -27.66 26.67
N ALA A 841 -13.08 -28.82 27.32
CA ALA A 841 -13.71 -29.94 26.63
C ALA A 841 -15.15 -29.60 26.20
N GLU A 842 -15.92 -28.90 27.07
CA GLU A 842 -17.27 -28.45 26.77
C GLU A 842 -17.28 -27.39 25.67
N VAL A 843 -16.35 -26.44 25.73
CA VAL A 843 -16.23 -25.42 24.69
C VAL A 843 -15.92 -26.03 23.32
N LEU A 844 -14.98 -26.97 23.23
CA LEU A 844 -14.66 -27.64 21.98
C LEU A 844 -15.83 -28.48 21.47
N GLN A 845 -16.60 -29.13 22.36
CA GLN A 845 -17.80 -29.86 21.97
C GLN A 845 -18.85 -28.94 21.33
N VAL A 846 -19.14 -27.81 21.95
CA VAL A 846 -20.06 -26.79 21.39
C VAL A 846 -19.49 -26.16 20.12
N TYR A 847 -18.21 -25.87 20.09
CA TYR A 847 -17.52 -25.32 18.92
C TYR A 847 -17.66 -26.24 17.70
N TYR A 848 -17.34 -27.55 17.83
CA TYR A 848 -17.48 -28.48 16.72
C TYR A 848 -18.96 -28.71 16.33
N LYS A 849 -19.88 -28.68 17.30
CA LYS A 849 -21.31 -28.76 17.03
C LYS A 849 -21.78 -27.57 16.17
N LEU A 850 -21.47 -26.36 16.57
CA LEU A 850 -21.86 -25.15 15.84
C LEU A 850 -21.26 -25.08 14.42
N ARG A 851 -20.03 -25.56 14.26
CA ARG A 851 -19.40 -25.67 12.95
C ARG A 851 -20.11 -26.69 12.07
N ALA A 852 -20.35 -27.88 12.61
CA ALA A 852 -21.03 -28.97 11.88
C ALA A 852 -22.47 -28.57 11.46
N GLU A 853 -23.23 -27.92 12.33
CA GLU A 853 -24.54 -27.36 11.99
C GLU A 853 -24.47 -26.38 10.81
N ARG A 854 -23.46 -25.50 10.82
CA ARG A 854 -23.28 -24.53 9.72
C ARG A 854 -22.81 -25.19 8.43
N GLU A 855 -21.93 -26.18 8.49
CA GLU A 855 -21.47 -26.96 7.33
C GLU A 855 -22.64 -27.75 6.70
N GLU A 856 -23.54 -28.29 7.53
CA GLU A 856 -24.77 -28.93 7.04
C GLU A 856 -25.70 -27.91 6.33
N GLU A 857 -25.87 -26.71 6.90
CA GLU A 857 -26.64 -25.63 6.25
C GLU A 857 -26.05 -25.23 4.91
N LEU A 858 -24.73 -25.02 4.85
CA LEU A 858 -24.01 -24.66 3.63
C LEU A 858 -24.13 -25.75 2.56
N THR A 859 -23.99 -27.01 2.98
CA THR A 859 -24.14 -28.18 2.11
C THR A 859 -25.56 -28.26 1.53
N LYS A 860 -26.60 -28.04 2.36
CA LYS A 860 -27.99 -27.97 1.89
C LYS A 860 -28.22 -26.82 0.88
N ALA A 861 -27.68 -25.62 1.19
CA ALA A 861 -27.80 -24.48 0.30
C ALA A 861 -27.10 -24.75 -1.06
N LYS A 862 -25.93 -25.38 -1.04
CA LYS A 862 -25.19 -25.73 -2.27
C LYS A 862 -25.93 -26.76 -3.12
N ILE A 863 -26.52 -27.77 -2.48
CA ILE A 863 -27.36 -28.78 -3.16
C ILE A 863 -28.56 -28.10 -3.85
N GLU A 864 -29.23 -27.17 -3.18
CA GLU A 864 -30.35 -26.42 -3.80
C GLU A 864 -29.88 -25.53 -4.96
N GLU A 865 -28.76 -24.81 -4.80
CA GLU A 865 -28.13 -24.02 -5.89
C GLU A 865 -27.85 -24.89 -7.13
N ILE A 866 -27.21 -26.05 -6.94
CA ILE A 866 -26.92 -27.00 -8.03
C ILE A 866 -28.20 -27.47 -8.69
N LYS A 867 -29.24 -27.79 -7.94
CA LYS A 867 -30.55 -28.18 -8.49
C LYS A 867 -31.21 -27.05 -9.30
N GLU A 868 -31.11 -25.80 -8.84
CA GLU A 868 -31.62 -24.63 -9.56
C GLU A 868 -30.85 -24.41 -10.86
N GLN A 869 -29.51 -24.55 -10.86
CA GLN A 869 -28.69 -24.47 -12.07
C GLN A 869 -29.02 -25.56 -13.09
N ILE A 870 -29.26 -26.81 -12.64
CA ILE A 870 -29.70 -27.89 -13.52
C ILE A 870 -31.10 -27.59 -14.12
N ALA A 871 -31.98 -26.97 -13.36
CA ALA A 871 -33.33 -26.62 -13.81
C ALA A 871 -33.35 -25.37 -14.72
N SER A 872 -32.32 -24.57 -14.73
CA SER A 872 -32.22 -23.35 -15.51
C SER A 872 -32.18 -23.66 -17.03
N LYS A 873 -32.85 -22.81 -17.80
CA LYS A 873 -32.82 -22.86 -19.27
C LYS A 873 -31.55 -22.25 -19.87
N ASP A 874 -30.84 -21.46 -19.08
CA ASP A 874 -29.63 -20.76 -19.51
C ASP A 874 -28.34 -21.60 -19.28
N THR A 875 -28.45 -22.73 -18.60
CA THR A 875 -27.35 -23.65 -18.38
C THR A 875 -27.27 -24.65 -19.54
N ASP A 876 -26.09 -24.79 -20.15
CA ASP A 876 -25.88 -25.75 -21.23
C ASP A 876 -25.93 -27.20 -20.75
N GLU A 877 -26.15 -28.15 -21.67
CA GLU A 877 -26.36 -29.55 -21.34
C GLU A 877 -25.11 -30.24 -20.78
N GLU A 878 -23.90 -29.81 -21.17
CA GLU A 878 -22.64 -30.36 -20.67
C GLU A 878 -22.46 -29.98 -19.19
N THR A 879 -22.66 -28.72 -18.84
CA THR A 879 -22.64 -28.23 -17.45
C THR A 879 -23.73 -28.92 -16.61
N LYS A 880 -24.94 -29.16 -17.14
CA LYS A 880 -25.98 -29.89 -16.41
C LYS A 880 -25.61 -31.32 -16.10
N GLU A 881 -24.93 -32.03 -17.00
CA GLU A 881 -24.47 -33.40 -16.77
C GLU A 881 -23.35 -33.44 -15.71
N GLU A 882 -22.42 -32.46 -15.73
CA GLU A 882 -21.39 -32.32 -14.68
C GLU A 882 -22.02 -32.06 -13.30
N LEU A 883 -22.99 -31.15 -13.22
CA LEU A 883 -23.69 -30.82 -11.97
C LEU A 883 -24.50 -32.00 -11.43
N LYS A 884 -25.14 -32.80 -12.30
CA LYS A 884 -25.81 -34.05 -11.89
C LYS A 884 -24.82 -35.04 -11.31
N LYS A 885 -23.66 -35.22 -11.97
CA LYS A 885 -22.60 -36.10 -11.50
C LYS A 885 -22.09 -35.66 -10.11
N GLN A 886 -21.92 -34.35 -9.91
CA GLN A 886 -21.52 -33.77 -8.62
C GLN A 886 -22.55 -34.09 -7.52
N LEU A 887 -23.84 -34.02 -7.82
CA LEU A 887 -24.89 -34.43 -6.85
C LEU A 887 -24.86 -35.95 -6.54
N GLU A 888 -24.55 -36.81 -7.53
CA GLU A 888 -24.45 -38.25 -7.36
C GLU A 888 -23.21 -38.65 -6.54
N GLU A 889 -22.09 -37.96 -6.72
CA GLU A 889 -20.83 -38.16 -5.96
C GLU A 889 -20.94 -37.66 -4.51
N GLY A 890 -21.92 -36.80 -4.22
CA GLY A 890 -22.19 -36.21 -2.92
C GLY A 890 -21.52 -34.87 -2.71
N VAL A 891 -22.34 -33.86 -2.41
CA VAL A 891 -21.90 -32.50 -2.10
C VAL A 891 -21.64 -32.37 -0.61
N SER A 892 -20.51 -31.83 -0.19
CA SER A 892 -20.21 -31.53 1.20
C SER A 892 -19.44 -30.20 1.25
N GLU A 893 -20.06 -29.20 1.87
CA GLU A 893 -19.43 -27.89 2.10
C GLU A 893 -18.85 -27.86 3.51
N LYS A 894 -17.61 -27.38 3.65
CA LYS A 894 -16.95 -27.21 4.94
C LYS A 894 -16.64 -25.76 5.19
N LEU A 895 -16.63 -25.37 6.45
CA LEU A 895 -16.12 -24.07 6.86
C LEU A 895 -14.60 -24.04 6.70
N ALA A 896 -14.11 -22.94 6.13
CA ALA A 896 -12.68 -22.74 6.00
C ALA A 896 -11.97 -22.70 7.36
N GLU A 897 -10.74 -23.22 7.39
CA GLU A 897 -9.88 -23.26 8.58
C GLU A 897 -9.04 -21.98 8.70
N THR A 898 -9.72 -20.81 8.72
CA THR A 898 -9.05 -19.53 8.99
C THR A 898 -9.17 -19.16 10.46
N ASP A 899 -8.19 -18.43 11.01
CA ASP A 899 -8.24 -17.95 12.39
C ASP A 899 -9.53 -17.18 12.67
N ARG A 900 -9.93 -16.29 11.78
CA ARG A 900 -11.14 -15.46 11.88
C ARG A 900 -12.41 -16.33 12.04
N ILE A 901 -12.56 -17.37 11.22
CA ILE A 901 -13.74 -18.26 11.27
C ILE A 901 -13.69 -19.10 12.54
N ASN A 902 -12.55 -19.70 12.85
CA ASN A 902 -12.37 -20.52 14.03
C ASN A 902 -12.63 -19.73 15.31
N ALA A 903 -12.07 -18.53 15.42
CA ALA A 903 -12.28 -17.62 16.54
C ALA A 903 -13.75 -17.20 16.68
N ALA A 904 -14.44 -16.90 15.58
CA ALA A 904 -15.86 -16.53 15.61
C ALA A 904 -16.75 -17.63 16.18
N TYR A 905 -16.51 -18.89 15.79
CA TYR A 905 -17.25 -20.04 16.34
C TYR A 905 -16.84 -20.35 17.78
N LEU A 906 -15.58 -20.15 18.14
CA LEU A 906 -15.11 -20.33 19.51
C LEU A 906 -15.72 -19.27 20.45
N ARG A 907 -15.83 -18.00 20.02
CA ARG A 907 -16.54 -16.95 20.75
C ARG A 907 -18.02 -17.31 20.98
N LYS A 908 -18.70 -17.85 19.95
CA LYS A 908 -20.08 -18.31 20.08
C LYS A 908 -20.18 -19.42 21.10
N ALA A 909 -19.31 -20.42 21.05
CA ALA A 909 -19.30 -21.56 21.99
C ALA A 909 -19.07 -21.09 23.44
N ILE A 910 -18.16 -20.16 23.68
CA ILE A 910 -17.93 -19.57 25.00
C ILE A 910 -19.19 -18.87 25.51
N LYS A 911 -19.85 -18.06 24.68
CA LYS A 911 -21.08 -17.33 25.05
C LYS A 911 -22.30 -18.28 25.23
N GLU A 912 -22.37 -19.39 24.50
CA GLU A 912 -23.41 -20.40 24.66
C GLU A 912 -23.28 -21.15 26.02
N LEU A 913 -22.06 -21.41 26.45
CA LEU A 913 -21.80 -22.01 27.76
C LEU A 913 -21.91 -21.07 28.93
N ASN A 914 -21.61 -19.79 28.71
CA ASN A 914 -21.72 -18.74 29.72
C ASN A 914 -22.42 -17.50 29.17
N HIS A 915 -23.77 -17.52 29.22
CA HIS A 915 -24.63 -16.44 28.72
C HIS A 915 -24.44 -15.07 29.41
N LYS A 916 -23.66 -15.01 30.52
CA LYS A 916 -23.36 -13.74 31.22
C LYS A 916 -22.16 -13.03 30.66
N ILE A 917 -21.35 -13.71 29.82
CA ILE A 917 -20.12 -13.14 29.28
C ILE A 917 -20.44 -12.31 28.03
N THR A 918 -19.90 -11.09 27.98
CA THR A 918 -19.99 -10.16 26.85
C THR A 918 -18.72 -10.25 26.00
N ASP A 919 -18.74 -9.67 24.78
CA ASP A 919 -17.52 -9.52 23.99
C ASP A 919 -16.48 -8.64 24.70
N ASP A 920 -16.91 -7.61 25.43
CA ASP A 920 -15.99 -6.78 26.25
C ASP A 920 -15.30 -7.59 27.35
N ASP A 921 -16.01 -8.56 27.98
CA ASP A 921 -15.40 -9.45 28.96
C ASP A 921 -14.38 -10.41 28.32
N ILE A 922 -14.68 -10.87 27.11
CA ILE A 922 -13.76 -11.73 26.33
C ILE A 922 -12.51 -10.94 25.95
N ASP A 923 -12.65 -9.69 25.49
CA ASP A 923 -11.54 -8.86 25.07
C ASP A 923 -10.81 -8.15 26.21
N LYS A 924 -11.27 -8.34 27.43
CA LYS A 924 -10.76 -7.64 28.64
C LYS A 924 -9.24 -7.76 28.81
N PHE A 925 -8.66 -8.90 28.49
CA PHE A 925 -7.24 -9.18 28.67
C PHE A 925 -6.37 -8.72 27.50
N LYS A 926 -6.98 -8.27 26.38
CA LYS A 926 -6.23 -7.66 25.28
C LYS A 926 -5.66 -6.31 25.70
N GLU A 927 -4.52 -5.98 25.14
CA GLU A 927 -3.94 -4.65 25.30
C GLU A 927 -4.85 -3.57 24.70
N THR A 928 -4.82 -2.38 25.29
CA THR A 928 -5.54 -1.21 24.78
C THR A 928 -4.55 -0.37 23.98
N TYR A 929 -4.98 0.17 22.86
CA TYR A 929 -4.16 1.13 22.12
C TYR A 929 -3.77 2.30 23.01
N GLY A 930 -2.53 2.76 22.84
CA GLY A 930 -2.08 4.01 23.40
C GLY A 930 -2.61 5.24 22.63
N ASP A 931 -2.61 6.39 23.26
CA ASP A 931 -3.04 7.64 22.64
C ASP A 931 -2.08 8.09 21.52
N PHE A 932 -2.61 8.75 20.49
CA PHE A 932 -1.80 9.35 19.43
C PHE A 932 -1.11 10.61 19.92
N ALA A 933 0.20 10.68 19.80
CA ALA A 933 0.99 11.86 20.16
C ALA A 933 1.22 12.75 18.93
N TRP A 934 0.76 14.01 19.00
CA TRP A 934 0.92 14.99 17.94
C TRP A 934 1.65 16.23 18.42
N ALA A 935 2.42 16.84 17.54
CA ALA A 935 2.91 18.18 17.69
C ALA A 935 2.96 18.88 16.33
N VAL A 936 2.64 20.17 16.32
CA VAL A 936 2.77 21.04 15.16
C VAL A 936 3.49 22.31 15.57
N SER A 937 4.30 22.87 14.70
CA SER A 937 4.99 24.13 14.94
C SER A 937 5.34 24.85 13.63
N PHE A 938 5.65 26.11 13.75
CA PHE A 938 6.36 26.86 12.70
C PHE A 938 7.40 27.77 13.32
N ALA A 939 8.45 28.04 12.56
CA ALA A 939 9.61 28.83 12.99
C ALA A 939 10.24 29.58 11.81
N PRO A 940 10.81 30.78 12.03
CA PRO A 940 10.59 31.64 13.18
C PRO A 940 9.12 32.10 13.29
N ALA A 941 8.56 32.27 14.49
CA ALA A 941 7.14 32.64 14.62
C ALA A 941 6.84 34.09 14.20
N ASP A 942 7.86 34.95 14.12
CA ASP A 942 7.71 36.38 13.74
C ASP A 942 7.86 36.59 12.23
N ASN A 943 8.58 35.74 11.55
CA ASN A 943 8.72 35.68 10.09
C ASN A 943 8.79 34.22 9.68
N PRO A 944 7.65 33.52 9.56
CA PRO A 944 7.63 32.08 9.36
C PRO A 944 8.30 31.64 8.05
N GLU A 945 9.18 30.67 8.16
CA GLU A 945 9.89 30.04 7.04
C GLU A 945 9.48 28.57 6.90
N ILE A 946 9.46 27.82 8.00
CA ILE A 946 9.09 26.40 7.98
C ILE A 946 7.93 26.09 8.90
N ALA A 947 7.09 25.13 8.47
CA ALA A 947 6.09 24.48 9.34
C ALA A 947 6.44 22.99 9.46
N ILE A 948 6.18 22.44 10.66
CA ILE A 948 6.54 21.06 11.02
C ILE A 948 5.32 20.37 11.64
N CYS A 949 5.06 19.15 11.24
CA CYS A 949 4.12 18.25 11.90
C CYS A 949 4.83 16.94 12.26
N VAL A 950 4.68 16.48 13.49
CA VAL A 950 5.16 15.19 13.98
C VAL A 950 4.01 14.43 14.61
N MET A 951 3.88 13.14 14.26
CA MET A 951 2.86 12.24 14.81
C MET A 951 3.48 10.89 15.16
N ILE A 952 3.19 10.40 16.37
CA ILE A 952 3.63 9.09 16.85
C ILE A 952 2.39 8.32 17.32
N PRO A 953 1.92 7.32 16.54
CA PRO A 953 0.86 6.42 16.98
C PRO A 953 1.24 5.74 18.29
N GLN A 954 0.28 5.67 19.23
CA GLN A 954 0.48 5.06 20.54
C GLN A 954 1.63 5.69 21.38
N GLY A 955 1.98 6.97 21.08
CA GLY A 955 3.02 7.69 21.81
C GLY A 955 2.58 8.19 23.20
N ASN A 956 1.30 8.09 23.55
CA ASN A 956 0.67 8.43 24.85
C ASN A 956 0.76 9.91 25.26
N THR A 957 1.81 10.62 24.92
CA THR A 957 1.98 12.05 25.26
C THR A 957 2.68 12.81 24.13
N SER A 958 2.16 14.00 23.84
CA SER A 958 2.70 14.91 22.84
C SER A 958 4.15 15.35 23.06
N THR A 959 4.70 15.14 24.26
CA THR A 959 6.12 15.41 24.54
C THR A 959 7.03 14.71 23.56
N TYR A 960 6.74 13.45 23.21
CA TYR A 960 7.56 12.68 22.28
C TYR A 960 7.50 13.21 20.84
N ALA A 961 6.36 13.75 20.42
CA ALA A 961 6.23 14.39 19.11
C ALA A 961 6.94 15.75 19.01
N LEU A 962 7.20 16.42 20.15
CA LEU A 962 8.00 17.65 20.19
C LEU A 962 9.50 17.41 20.06
N LEU A 963 9.99 16.23 20.47
CA LEU A 963 11.43 15.93 20.48
C LEU A 963 12.09 16.07 19.10
N PRO A 964 11.55 15.50 18.01
CA PRO A 964 12.15 15.68 16.68
C PRO A 964 12.19 17.13 16.24
N MET A 965 11.18 17.94 16.61
CA MET A 965 11.11 19.35 16.22
C MET A 965 12.29 20.16 16.74
N LYS A 966 12.83 19.78 17.88
CA LYS A 966 14.02 20.44 18.46
C LYS A 966 15.22 20.30 17.53
N ASP A 967 15.46 19.10 17.03
CA ASP A 967 16.59 18.84 16.11
C ASP A 967 16.33 19.44 14.73
N ILE A 968 15.11 19.33 14.20
CA ILE A 968 14.72 19.86 12.90
C ILE A 968 14.85 21.38 12.87
N ILE A 969 14.32 22.10 13.87
CA ILE A 969 14.42 23.57 13.96
C ILE A 969 15.88 23.98 14.15
N GLY A 970 16.61 23.28 15.04
CA GLY A 970 18.03 23.57 15.27
C GLY A 970 18.88 23.43 14.02
N GLN A 971 18.66 22.36 13.24
CA GLN A 971 19.34 22.14 11.97
C GLN A 971 18.99 23.21 10.93
N TYR A 972 17.70 23.43 10.70
CA TYR A 972 17.22 24.38 9.69
C TYR A 972 17.69 25.82 9.97
N MET A 973 17.67 26.23 11.26
CA MET A 973 18.11 27.56 11.69
C MET A 973 19.62 27.69 11.82
N GLY A 974 20.39 26.63 11.59
CA GLY A 974 21.85 26.65 11.73
C GLY A 974 22.31 26.99 13.15
N LEU A 975 21.59 26.50 14.17
CA LEU A 975 21.97 26.79 15.56
C LEU A 975 23.26 26.05 15.95
N ASN A 976 24.09 26.69 16.80
CA ASN A 976 25.29 26.05 17.32
C ASN A 976 24.92 24.85 18.20
N SER A 977 25.60 23.72 18.01
CA SER A 977 25.46 22.55 18.86
C SER A 977 25.88 22.89 20.29
N LYS A 978 25.04 22.54 21.27
CA LYS A 978 25.40 22.63 22.69
C LYS A 978 26.27 21.42 23.00
N SER A 979 27.63 21.59 22.96
CA SER A 979 28.57 20.51 23.34
C SER A 979 28.20 19.99 24.74
N SER A 980 28.13 18.70 24.90
CA SER A 980 27.99 18.02 26.20
C SER A 980 29.23 18.38 27.03
N ASN A 981 29.10 19.30 27.98
CA ASN A 981 30.10 19.48 29.01
C ASN A 981 30.13 18.23 29.89
N SER A 982 30.98 17.27 29.50
CA SER A 982 31.45 16.27 30.41
C SER A 982 32.38 16.98 31.42
N THR A 983 31.95 17.07 32.68
CA THR A 983 32.85 17.31 33.80
C THR A 983 33.89 16.21 33.77
N ASP A 984 35.09 16.55 33.37
CA ASP A 984 36.29 15.86 33.81
C ASP A 984 37.46 16.81 33.93
N ASN A 985 38.13 16.63 35.06
CA ASN A 985 39.21 17.42 35.61
C ASN A 985 40.45 17.50 34.73
N LYS A 986 41.06 18.64 34.82
CA LYS A 986 42.44 18.98 34.50
C LYS A 986 43.44 17.84 34.67
N THR A 987 44.29 17.66 33.67
CA THR A 987 45.75 17.61 33.84
C THR A 987 46.41 18.14 32.56
N ASP A 988 47.44 18.96 32.80
CA ASP A 988 48.22 19.72 31.84
C ASP A 988 49.17 18.88 31.00
N GLU A 989 49.64 19.53 29.90
CA GLU A 989 50.88 19.28 29.12
C GLU A 989 50.76 18.23 28.00
N GLU A 990 50.99 18.50 26.77
CA GLU A 990 52.06 19.12 26.02
C GLU A 990 51.68 19.31 24.54
N LYS A 991 52.36 20.25 23.91
CA LYS A 991 52.31 20.62 22.49
C LYS A 991 52.70 19.49 21.54
N ASP A 992 52.01 19.41 20.37
CA ASP A 992 52.78 19.48 19.12
C ASP A 992 51.92 19.90 17.92
N ASP A 993 52.61 20.60 17.01
CA ASP A 993 52.09 21.33 15.85
C ASP A 993 51.67 20.44 14.68
N ASN A 994 50.87 21.09 13.82
CA ASN A 994 50.64 20.85 12.38
C ASN A 994 49.71 19.73 11.95
N LEU A 995 48.54 20.18 11.49
CA LEU A 995 48.13 20.05 10.07
C LEU A 995 46.85 20.87 9.84
N GLN A 996 46.99 21.94 9.09
CA GLN A 996 45.89 22.71 8.46
C GLN A 996 45.26 21.81 7.37
N GLU A 997 43.98 21.58 7.46
CA GLU A 997 43.16 21.29 6.31
C GLU A 997 42.06 22.34 6.20
N ASP A 998 42.04 23.02 5.09
CA ASP A 998 41.11 24.07 4.71
C ASP A 998 39.69 23.54 4.55
N SER A 999 38.81 23.87 5.48
CA SER A 999 37.39 23.81 5.26
C SER A 999 36.93 25.14 4.60
N ILE A 1000 36.71 25.11 3.31
CA ILE A 1000 36.15 26.22 2.55
C ILE A 1000 34.66 26.29 2.88
N ASN A 1001 34.30 27.35 3.58
CA ASN A 1001 32.94 27.71 3.93
C ASN A 1001 32.21 28.33 2.71
N PHE A 1002 31.37 27.59 2.00
CA PHE A 1002 30.65 28.02 0.77
C PHE A 1002 29.29 28.64 1.04
N SER A 1003 28.93 28.95 2.28
CA SER A 1003 27.58 29.38 2.62
C SER A 1003 27.29 30.89 2.57
N THR A 1004 28.20 31.74 2.06
CA THR A 1004 28.05 33.22 2.17
C THR A 1004 28.02 33.99 0.85
N GLN A 1005 27.89 33.38 -0.32
CA GLN A 1005 27.93 34.10 -1.59
C GLN A 1005 26.72 33.96 -2.54
N LEU A 1006 25.57 33.46 -2.09
CA LEU A 1006 24.35 33.42 -2.94
C LEU A 1006 23.16 34.15 -2.32
N LYS A 1007 23.42 35.27 -1.59
CA LYS A 1007 22.39 36.26 -1.31
C LYS A 1007 22.81 37.57 -1.97
N LYS A 1008 22.63 37.68 -3.27
CA LYS A 1008 22.36 38.94 -4.01
C LYS A 1008 21.67 38.63 -5.31
#